data_7334c757edce7919d87f4f5692aaabce
#
_entry.id   7334c757edce7919d87f4f5692aaabce
#
_cell.length_a   1.000
_cell.length_b   1.000
_cell.length_c   1.000
_cell.angle_alpha   90.00
_cell.angle_beta   90.00
_cell.angle_gamma   90.00
#
_symmetry.space_group_name_H-M   'P 1'
#
loop_
_entity.id
_entity.type
_entity.pdbx_description
1 polymer ?
#
loop_
_entity_poly.entity_id
_entity_poly.type
_entity_poly.pdbx_seq_one_letter_code
_entity_poly.pdbx_strand_id
1 'polypeptide(L)'
;MINPRFEKEAFKKEVEQNVKQLFRKTVDEVSQQELYQAVSYVVKDAIIDDWIATQKQYEKDDPKIVYYMSMEFLLGRALGNNLINMTAYKEVKEALEEMGLNLNELEDQEPDPALGNGGLGRLAACFLDSLASLGYAAYGCGIRYRYGMFKQKIKDGYQEEKPDNWLKNGNPFELRRPEYAKEVRFGGNIRVEYDDKTGDIRFKQENYESVLAVPYDYPIVGYDNHIVNTLRIWDAEPIVDFQLDSFDRGDYHKAVEQQNLAKTIVEVLYPNDNHYAGKELRLKQQYFFVSASLQAALEKYKKNHDDIHKLPEKMTIQMNDTHPTVAVAELMRLLLDEEGLGWDEAWEITTKTCAYTNHTIMAEALEIWPIDLFSRLLPRVYQIIQEIDRRFVAKIREMYPGNEEKVAKMQILRDGQVKMAHLAIVAGYSVNGVARLHTEILKKQELRDFYEMMPQKFNNKTNGITQRRFLMHGNPLLADWVTDKLGTKDWITDLSLMSGLKKWVDDEEALKEFMSIKYENKVRLAKYIKEHNGIEVDPRSIFDVQVKRLHEYKRQFLNILHVMYLYNEIKEHPEISFYPRTFIFGAKASAGYIRAKQIIKLINSVADVVNNDRSINGKLKVVFIEDYRVSNAEIIFAAADVSEQISTASKEASGTGNMKFMLNGAPTLGTMDGANVEIVEEVGAENAFIFGLSSDEVINYENNGGYNPMDIYNSDADIRRVVNQLVDGTYSQGDKEMYRDLYNSLLTAQGGSKADTYFILKDFRSYADTQKKVEEAYRDKDRWAKMALLNTASCGKFSSDRTIQEYVDDIWHLDKVTVEV
;
A
#
# COMPACT_ATOMS: atom_id res chain seq x y z
N MET A 1 5.37 21.68 -25.67
CA MET A 1 5.59 23.11 -25.40
C MET A 1 6.42 23.22 -24.14
N ILE A 2 7.41 24.07 -24.06
CA ILE A 2 8.20 24.32 -22.88
C ILE A 2 7.24 24.95 -21.86
N ASN A 3 7.15 24.39 -20.67
CA ASN A 3 6.34 24.99 -19.62
C ASN A 3 6.95 26.34 -19.25
N PRO A 4 6.31 27.49 -19.52
CA PRO A 4 6.91 28.80 -19.31
C PRO A 4 7.18 29.14 -17.84
N ARG A 5 6.71 28.32 -16.89
CA ARG A 5 6.92 28.47 -15.45
C ARG A 5 8.34 28.18 -15.01
N PHE A 6 9.10 27.41 -15.78
CA PHE A 6 10.46 27.00 -15.47
C PHE A 6 11.44 27.50 -16.53
N GLU A 7 11.30 28.77 -16.92
CA GLU A 7 12.36 29.43 -17.64
C GLU A 7 13.63 29.37 -16.78
N LYS A 8 14.71 28.83 -17.34
CA LYS A 8 15.92 28.46 -16.63
C LYS A 8 16.50 29.60 -15.78
N GLU A 9 16.61 30.80 -16.36
CA GLU A 9 17.18 31.94 -15.64
C GLU A 9 16.32 32.39 -14.47
N ALA A 10 14.99 32.40 -14.65
CA ALA A 10 14.06 32.70 -13.57
C ALA A 10 14.15 31.64 -12.45
N PHE A 11 14.19 30.37 -12.81
CA PHE A 11 14.32 29.27 -11.85
C PHE A 11 15.60 29.37 -11.02
N LYS A 12 16.75 29.63 -11.66
CA LYS A 12 18.02 29.81 -10.95
C LYS A 12 17.96 30.94 -9.94
N LYS A 13 17.39 32.08 -10.33
CA LYS A 13 17.24 33.25 -9.45
C LYS A 13 16.34 32.93 -8.24
N GLU A 14 15.25 32.22 -8.46
CA GLU A 14 14.34 31.82 -7.39
C GLU A 14 15.00 30.84 -6.42
N VAL A 15 15.82 29.90 -6.90
CA VAL A 15 16.60 29.00 -6.05
C VAL A 15 17.58 29.80 -5.18
N GLU A 16 18.34 30.71 -5.78
CA GLU A 16 19.28 31.59 -5.05
C GLU A 16 18.56 32.44 -4.02
N GLN A 17 17.40 32.99 -4.38
CA GLN A 17 16.57 33.77 -3.48
C GLN A 17 16.07 32.97 -2.30
N ASN A 18 15.58 31.75 -2.53
CA ASN A 18 15.11 30.85 -1.47
C ASN A 18 16.24 30.43 -0.54
N VAL A 19 17.41 30.10 -1.06
CA VAL A 19 18.59 29.78 -0.25
C VAL A 19 18.92 30.96 0.68
N LYS A 20 18.91 32.18 0.14
CA LYS A 20 19.19 33.40 0.90
C LYS A 20 18.14 33.65 1.99
N GLN A 21 16.86 33.51 1.66
CA GLN A 21 15.77 33.81 2.58
C GLN A 21 15.62 32.75 3.67
N LEU A 22 15.72 31.47 3.32
CA LEU A 22 15.50 30.37 4.25
C LEU A 22 16.70 30.13 5.16
N PHE A 23 17.93 30.29 4.64
CA PHE A 23 19.13 29.84 5.32
C PHE A 23 20.13 30.95 5.57
N ARG A 24 19.95 32.15 5.02
CA ARG A 24 20.91 33.28 5.11
C ARG A 24 22.29 32.87 4.62
N LYS A 25 22.34 32.16 3.52
CA LYS A 25 23.56 31.62 2.89
C LYS A 25 23.51 31.85 1.38
N THR A 26 24.67 31.67 0.74
CA THR A 26 24.76 31.54 -0.72
C THR A 26 24.64 30.05 -1.14
N VAL A 27 24.46 29.79 -2.43
CA VAL A 27 24.32 28.41 -2.95
C VAL A 27 25.57 27.56 -2.67
N ASP A 28 26.74 28.18 -2.63
CA ASP A 28 28.01 27.48 -2.34
C ASP A 28 28.18 27.11 -0.85
N GLU A 29 27.42 27.74 0.03
CA GLU A 29 27.55 27.56 1.48
C GLU A 29 26.51 26.59 2.05
N VAL A 30 25.45 26.23 1.30
CA VAL A 30 24.38 25.39 1.80
C VAL A 30 24.72 23.90 1.69
N SER A 31 24.13 23.11 2.60
CA SER A 31 24.16 21.66 2.50
C SER A 31 23.22 21.16 1.38
N GLN A 32 23.41 19.92 0.95
CA GLN A 32 22.52 19.29 -0.03
C GLN A 32 21.07 19.26 0.46
N GLN A 33 20.84 19.02 1.75
CA GLN A 33 19.51 19.03 2.36
C GLN A 33 18.85 20.42 2.31
N GLU A 34 19.60 21.47 2.65
CA GLU A 34 19.10 22.85 2.55
C GLU A 34 18.78 23.24 1.10
N LEU A 35 19.62 22.81 0.17
CA LEU A 35 19.42 23.03 -1.26
C LEU A 35 18.18 22.30 -1.79
N TYR A 36 17.97 21.05 -1.36
CA TYR A 36 16.75 20.30 -1.66
C TYR A 36 15.49 21.08 -1.22
N GLN A 37 15.52 21.66 -0.02
CA GLN A 37 14.40 22.47 0.48
C GLN A 37 14.17 23.72 -0.38
N ALA A 38 15.23 24.44 -0.70
CA ALA A 38 15.15 25.65 -1.52
C ALA A 38 14.56 25.37 -2.91
N VAL A 39 15.02 24.31 -3.56
CA VAL A 39 14.50 23.86 -4.87
C VAL A 39 13.04 23.42 -4.76
N SER A 40 12.72 22.67 -3.72
CA SER A 40 11.36 22.17 -3.50
C SER A 40 10.35 23.30 -3.30
N TYR A 41 10.72 24.37 -2.63
CA TYR A 41 9.87 25.55 -2.48
C TYR A 41 9.64 26.30 -3.81
N VAL A 42 10.62 26.34 -4.70
CA VAL A 42 10.41 26.90 -6.05
C VAL A 42 9.39 26.06 -6.83
N VAL A 43 9.54 24.76 -6.79
CA VAL A 43 8.60 23.84 -7.45
C VAL A 43 7.20 23.94 -6.84
N LYS A 44 7.12 24.03 -5.50
CA LYS A 44 5.85 24.22 -4.79
C LYS A 44 5.11 25.48 -5.21
N ASP A 45 5.82 26.58 -5.40
CA ASP A 45 5.20 27.85 -5.82
C ASP A 45 4.46 27.69 -7.16
N ALA A 46 5.06 26.99 -8.12
CA ALA A 46 4.41 26.66 -9.38
C ALA A 46 3.22 25.71 -9.21
N ILE A 47 3.33 24.73 -8.31
CA ILE A 47 2.23 23.81 -7.96
C ILE A 47 1.05 24.59 -7.35
N ILE A 48 1.31 25.56 -6.48
CA ILE A 48 0.28 26.37 -5.83
C ILE A 48 -0.55 27.15 -6.86
N ASP A 49 0.07 27.68 -7.89
CA ASP A 49 -0.68 28.38 -8.96
C ASP A 49 -1.71 27.43 -9.62
N ASP A 50 -1.30 26.22 -9.96
CA ASP A 50 -2.18 25.20 -10.50
C ASP A 50 -3.23 24.73 -9.49
N TRP A 51 -2.83 24.62 -8.22
CA TRP A 51 -3.73 24.21 -7.15
C TRP A 51 -4.88 25.21 -6.96
N ILE A 52 -4.55 26.50 -6.97
CA ILE A 52 -5.54 27.58 -6.91
C ILE A 52 -6.44 27.56 -8.16
N ALA A 53 -5.86 27.41 -9.34
CA ALA A 53 -6.61 27.31 -10.60
C ALA A 53 -7.56 26.11 -10.60
N THR A 54 -7.10 24.97 -10.13
CA THR A 54 -7.92 23.74 -9.96
C THR A 54 -9.09 23.99 -9.01
N GLN A 55 -8.84 24.59 -7.84
CA GLN A 55 -9.88 24.88 -6.88
C GLN A 55 -10.96 25.81 -7.46
N LYS A 56 -10.55 26.87 -8.14
CA LYS A 56 -11.48 27.79 -8.81
C LYS A 56 -12.31 27.09 -9.88
N GLN A 57 -11.69 26.20 -10.64
CA GLN A 57 -12.39 25.44 -11.68
C GLN A 57 -13.42 24.48 -11.04
N TYR A 58 -13.07 23.81 -9.95
CA TYR A 58 -13.99 22.94 -9.20
C TYR A 58 -15.16 23.73 -8.60
N GLU A 59 -14.93 24.94 -8.10
CA GLU A 59 -16.01 25.82 -7.62
C GLU A 59 -16.96 26.23 -8.73
N LYS A 60 -16.42 26.48 -9.94
CA LYS A 60 -17.21 26.86 -11.11
C LYS A 60 -18.03 25.70 -11.69
N ASP A 61 -17.39 24.54 -11.84
CA ASP A 61 -18.01 23.39 -12.52
C ASP A 61 -18.85 22.54 -11.56
N ASP A 62 -18.63 22.67 -10.26
CA ASP A 62 -19.29 21.92 -9.20
C ASP A 62 -19.34 20.39 -9.46
N PRO A 63 -18.20 19.73 -9.74
CA PRO A 63 -18.17 18.31 -10.03
C PRO A 63 -18.44 17.48 -8.77
N LYS A 64 -18.91 16.25 -8.97
CA LYS A 64 -18.93 15.25 -7.92
C LYS A 64 -17.51 14.95 -7.46
N ILE A 65 -17.29 14.87 -6.15
CA ILE A 65 -15.98 14.63 -5.54
C ILE A 65 -15.94 13.25 -4.90
N VAL A 66 -14.88 12.50 -5.16
CA VAL A 66 -14.58 11.28 -4.42
C VAL A 66 -13.66 11.60 -3.24
N TYR A 67 -14.04 11.13 -2.06
CA TYR A 67 -13.23 11.17 -0.85
C TYR A 67 -12.69 9.77 -0.61
N TYR A 68 -11.41 9.59 -0.93
CA TYR A 68 -10.72 8.31 -0.80
C TYR A 68 -10.12 8.20 0.59
N MET A 69 -10.77 7.42 1.44
CA MET A 69 -10.38 7.26 2.85
C MET A 69 -9.48 6.06 3.03
N SER A 70 -8.28 6.28 3.51
CA SER A 70 -7.30 5.23 3.74
C SER A 70 -6.51 5.48 5.01
N MET A 71 -6.22 4.39 5.74
CA MET A 71 -5.36 4.42 6.90
C MET A 71 -3.91 4.75 6.53
N GLU A 72 -3.52 4.50 5.28
CA GLU A 72 -2.16 4.69 4.82
C GLU A 72 -2.10 5.21 3.38
N PHE A 73 -1.09 6.03 3.10
CA PHE A 73 -0.72 6.52 1.77
C PHE A 73 0.78 6.40 1.58
N LEU A 74 1.21 5.40 0.84
CA LEU A 74 2.64 5.15 0.58
C LEU A 74 3.09 5.97 -0.64
N LEU A 75 3.35 7.25 -0.41
CA LEU A 75 3.56 8.23 -1.48
C LEU A 75 4.92 8.09 -2.21
N GLY A 76 5.98 7.83 -1.47
CA GLY A 76 7.34 7.97 -1.98
C GLY A 76 7.78 9.44 -2.07
N ARG A 77 8.96 9.67 -2.61
CA ARG A 77 9.53 11.00 -2.79
C ARG A 77 8.73 11.82 -3.80
N ALA A 78 8.57 13.12 -3.53
CA ALA A 78 7.67 13.99 -4.28
C ALA A 78 8.35 14.83 -5.35
N LEU A 79 9.56 15.34 -5.09
CA LEU A 79 10.20 16.34 -5.96
C LEU A 79 10.29 15.88 -7.43
N GLY A 80 10.94 14.75 -7.68
CA GLY A 80 11.13 14.24 -9.04
C GLY A 80 9.82 13.86 -9.72
N ASN A 81 8.92 13.21 -8.99
CA ASN A 81 7.62 12.81 -9.53
C ASN A 81 6.74 14.02 -9.89
N ASN A 82 6.74 15.05 -9.06
CA ASN A 82 6.03 16.29 -9.35
C ASN A 82 6.59 16.97 -10.60
N LEU A 83 7.92 17.02 -10.72
CA LEU A 83 8.57 17.58 -11.93
C LEU A 83 8.20 16.80 -13.21
N ILE A 84 8.12 15.48 -13.12
CA ILE A 84 7.66 14.64 -14.23
C ILE A 84 6.22 14.99 -14.60
N ASN A 85 5.32 15.03 -13.63
CA ASN A 85 3.91 15.30 -13.90
C ASN A 85 3.66 16.74 -14.38
N MET A 86 4.50 17.69 -13.99
CA MET A 86 4.49 19.06 -14.49
C MET A 86 5.16 19.20 -15.85
N THR A 87 5.75 18.13 -16.38
CA THR A 87 6.55 18.14 -17.62
C THR A 87 7.74 19.11 -17.59
N ALA A 88 8.33 19.27 -16.40
CA ALA A 88 9.40 20.22 -16.12
C ALA A 88 10.73 19.57 -15.67
N TYR A 89 10.78 18.23 -15.63
CA TYR A 89 11.95 17.52 -15.08
C TYR A 89 13.24 17.85 -15.83
N LYS A 90 13.20 17.87 -17.16
CA LYS A 90 14.37 18.12 -18.01
C LYS A 90 14.88 19.56 -17.84
N GLU A 91 13.99 20.51 -17.87
CA GLU A 91 14.34 21.95 -17.76
C GLU A 91 14.96 22.27 -16.40
N VAL A 92 14.39 21.73 -15.32
CA VAL A 92 14.91 21.90 -13.96
C VAL A 92 16.26 21.22 -13.79
N LYS A 93 16.40 20.00 -14.33
CA LYS A 93 17.68 19.27 -14.32
C LYS A 93 18.79 20.06 -15.01
N GLU A 94 18.52 20.57 -16.21
CA GLU A 94 19.47 21.39 -16.98
C GLU A 94 19.81 22.70 -16.25
N ALA A 95 18.82 23.39 -15.68
CA ALA A 95 19.05 24.61 -14.91
C ALA A 95 19.95 24.37 -13.71
N LEU A 96 19.75 23.28 -12.97
CA LEU A 96 20.60 22.91 -11.84
C LEU A 96 22.02 22.53 -12.29
N GLU A 97 22.17 21.80 -13.39
CA GLU A 97 23.47 21.45 -13.96
C GLU A 97 24.26 22.71 -14.34
N GLU A 98 23.60 23.72 -14.91
CA GLU A 98 24.22 25.03 -15.22
C GLU A 98 24.66 25.78 -13.95
N MET A 99 24.05 25.48 -12.80
CA MET A 99 24.50 26.00 -11.49
C MET A 99 25.59 25.11 -10.83
N GLY A 100 26.04 24.05 -11.50
CA GLY A 100 26.96 23.06 -10.94
C GLY A 100 26.33 22.09 -9.93
N LEU A 101 25.02 21.92 -9.99
CA LEU A 101 24.24 21.10 -9.07
C LEU A 101 23.69 19.85 -9.77
N ASN A 102 23.37 18.80 -9.01
CA ASN A 102 22.84 17.54 -9.52
C ASN A 102 21.45 17.28 -8.93
N LEU A 103 20.43 17.24 -9.78
CA LEU A 103 19.05 16.99 -9.36
C LEU A 103 18.90 15.64 -8.65
N ASN A 104 19.56 14.58 -9.12
CA ASN A 104 19.45 13.25 -8.50
C ASN A 104 20.01 13.24 -7.07
N GLU A 105 21.09 13.97 -6.81
CA GLU A 105 21.64 14.13 -5.46
C GLU A 105 20.67 14.87 -4.54
N LEU A 106 19.95 15.84 -5.08
CA LEU A 106 18.91 16.55 -4.33
C LEU A 106 17.70 15.66 -4.04
N GLU A 107 17.27 14.86 -5.00
CA GLU A 107 16.19 13.89 -4.78
C GLU A 107 16.55 12.90 -3.67
N ASP A 108 17.82 12.50 -3.57
CA ASP A 108 18.30 11.58 -2.53
C ASP A 108 18.23 12.18 -1.11
N GLN A 109 18.13 13.50 -0.99
CA GLN A 109 17.96 14.17 0.31
C GLN A 109 16.51 14.11 0.82
N GLU A 110 15.55 13.88 -0.05
CA GLU A 110 14.14 13.79 0.33
C GLU A 110 13.86 12.47 1.06
N PRO A 111 13.35 12.52 2.32
CA PRO A 111 12.91 11.30 2.97
C PRO A 111 11.60 10.79 2.33
N ASP A 112 11.44 9.47 2.23
CA ASP A 112 10.13 8.91 1.93
C ASP A 112 9.16 9.27 3.06
N PRO A 113 7.99 9.84 2.79
CA PRO A 113 6.99 10.05 3.83
C PRO A 113 6.56 8.73 4.47
N ALA A 114 6.66 8.63 5.79
CA ALA A 114 6.35 7.40 6.53
C ALA A 114 4.83 7.22 6.75
N LEU A 115 4.04 7.56 5.75
CA LEU A 115 2.57 7.57 5.79
C LEU A 115 1.95 6.27 5.31
N GLY A 116 2.74 5.27 4.99
CA GLY A 116 2.27 3.99 4.48
C GLY A 116 3.23 2.85 4.75
N ASN A 117 2.76 1.64 4.55
CA ASN A 117 3.49 0.42 4.86
C ASN A 117 3.66 -0.49 3.64
N GLY A 118 2.58 -0.77 2.92
CA GLY A 118 2.61 -1.79 1.87
C GLY A 118 1.65 -1.53 0.72
N GLY A 119 1.12 -2.61 0.16
CA GLY A 119 0.31 -2.58 -1.06
C GLY A 119 -0.94 -1.71 -0.99
N LEU A 120 -1.63 -1.73 0.14
CA LEU A 120 -2.84 -0.91 0.36
C LEU A 120 -2.52 0.59 0.28
N GLY A 121 -1.44 1.01 0.94
CA GLY A 121 -1.03 2.41 0.94
C GLY A 121 -0.46 2.87 -0.41
N ARG A 122 0.28 1.99 -1.10
CA ARG A 122 0.79 2.34 -2.44
C ARG A 122 -0.34 2.40 -3.48
N LEU A 123 -1.31 1.52 -3.36
CA LEU A 123 -2.50 1.58 -4.22
C LEU A 123 -3.23 2.91 -4.06
N ALA A 124 -3.45 3.35 -2.81
CA ALA A 124 -4.05 4.65 -2.53
C ALA A 124 -3.28 5.80 -3.19
N ALA A 125 -1.96 5.78 -3.10
CA ALA A 125 -1.10 6.78 -3.75
C ALA A 125 -1.19 6.74 -5.28
N CYS A 126 -1.19 5.56 -5.89
CA CYS A 126 -1.37 5.40 -7.35
C CYS A 126 -2.75 5.90 -7.80
N PHE A 127 -3.78 5.64 -7.02
CA PHE A 127 -5.14 6.08 -7.34
C PHE A 127 -5.27 7.61 -7.31
N LEU A 128 -4.62 8.26 -6.34
CA LEU A 128 -4.60 9.74 -6.30
C LEU A 128 -3.90 10.32 -7.53
N ASP A 129 -2.76 9.75 -7.92
CA ASP A 129 -2.04 10.15 -9.13
C ASP A 129 -2.93 9.99 -10.37
N SER A 130 -3.61 8.87 -10.51
CA SER A 130 -4.49 8.59 -11.64
C SER A 130 -5.74 9.48 -11.66
N LEU A 131 -6.35 9.75 -10.51
CA LEU A 131 -7.49 10.66 -10.40
C LEU A 131 -7.13 12.06 -10.89
N ALA A 132 -5.99 12.58 -10.44
CA ALA A 132 -5.49 13.89 -10.89
C ALA A 132 -5.15 13.88 -12.39
N SER A 133 -4.45 12.85 -12.85
CA SER A 133 -4.00 12.76 -14.26
C SER A 133 -5.16 12.57 -15.24
N LEU A 134 -6.24 11.93 -14.81
CA LEU A 134 -7.46 11.75 -15.62
C LEU A 134 -8.43 12.93 -15.54
N GLY A 135 -8.22 13.87 -14.64
CA GLY A 135 -9.05 15.05 -14.51
C GLY A 135 -10.29 14.87 -13.63
N TYR A 136 -10.23 14.05 -12.60
CA TYR A 136 -11.33 13.83 -11.65
C TYR A 136 -11.07 14.51 -10.32
N ALA A 137 -12.08 15.19 -9.78
CA ALA A 137 -12.01 15.85 -8.49
C ALA A 137 -11.98 14.83 -7.35
N ALA A 138 -10.93 14.87 -6.54
CA ALA A 138 -10.73 13.91 -5.47
C ALA A 138 -10.01 14.52 -4.27
N TYR A 139 -10.33 14.00 -3.08
CA TYR A 139 -9.55 14.17 -1.87
C TYR A 139 -9.07 12.81 -1.38
N GLY A 140 -7.77 12.70 -1.07
CA GLY A 140 -7.30 11.65 -0.18
C GLY A 140 -7.51 12.08 1.26
N CYS A 141 -7.93 11.17 2.13
CA CYS A 141 -8.20 11.44 3.54
C CYS A 141 -7.46 10.44 4.41
N GLY A 142 -6.55 10.91 5.25
CA GLY A 142 -5.74 10.07 6.11
C GLY A 142 -5.18 10.81 7.32
N ILE A 143 -4.18 10.22 7.96
CA ILE A 143 -3.50 10.76 9.13
C ILE A 143 -2.10 11.23 8.76
N ARG A 144 -1.71 12.38 9.29
CA ARG A 144 -0.33 12.88 9.23
C ARG A 144 0.47 12.26 10.37
N TYR A 145 0.95 11.05 10.15
CA TYR A 145 1.79 10.39 11.15
C TYR A 145 3.12 11.12 11.32
N ARG A 146 3.54 11.29 12.57
CA ARG A 146 4.82 11.95 12.88
C ARG A 146 6.01 11.04 12.64
N TYR A 147 5.85 9.77 12.95
CA TYR A 147 6.86 8.71 12.73
C TYR A 147 6.35 7.65 11.76
N GLY A 148 5.04 7.45 11.68
CA GLY A 148 4.40 6.54 10.74
C GLY A 148 4.85 5.11 10.86
N MET A 149 5.26 4.53 9.72
CA MET A 149 5.84 3.19 9.69
C MET A 149 7.30 3.24 10.13
N PHE A 150 7.70 2.30 10.98
CA PHE A 150 9.06 2.23 11.52
C PHE A 150 10.11 2.13 10.40
N LYS A 151 11.29 2.63 10.72
CA LYS A 151 12.51 2.40 9.95
C LYS A 151 13.11 1.07 10.38
N GLN A 152 13.34 0.18 9.41
CA GLN A 152 13.92 -1.13 9.70
C GLN A 152 15.45 -1.05 9.71
N LYS A 153 16.05 -1.54 10.78
CA LYS A 153 17.46 -1.85 10.89
C LYS A 153 17.66 -3.36 11.05
N ILE A 154 18.68 -3.87 10.41
CA ILE A 154 19.08 -5.26 10.60
C ILE A 154 20.33 -5.28 11.46
N LYS A 155 20.21 -5.88 12.66
CA LYS A 155 21.30 -6.03 13.61
C LYS A 155 21.46 -7.50 13.95
N ASP A 156 22.64 -8.04 13.72
CA ASP A 156 22.94 -9.47 13.91
C ASP A 156 21.93 -10.40 13.18
N GLY A 157 21.41 -9.93 12.03
CA GLY A 157 20.43 -10.63 11.22
C GLY A 157 18.98 -10.44 11.68
N TYR A 158 18.74 -9.80 12.82
CA TYR A 158 17.39 -9.53 13.33
C TYR A 158 16.86 -8.16 12.89
N GLN A 159 15.56 -8.09 12.67
CA GLN A 159 14.90 -6.81 12.49
C GLN A 159 14.83 -6.05 13.81
N GLU A 160 15.30 -4.81 13.79
CA GLU A 160 15.03 -3.80 14.83
C GLU A 160 14.18 -2.70 14.24
N GLU A 161 13.13 -2.31 14.96
CA GLU A 161 12.27 -1.19 14.62
C GLU A 161 12.81 0.09 15.23
N LYS A 162 13.02 1.11 14.39
CA LYS A 162 13.44 2.45 14.82
C LYS A 162 12.39 3.47 14.39
N PRO A 163 12.16 4.53 15.17
CA PRO A 163 11.28 5.60 14.72
C PRO A 163 11.85 6.27 13.46
N ASP A 164 10.97 6.48 12.49
CA ASP A 164 11.33 7.21 11.26
C ASP A 164 10.96 8.68 11.42
N ASN A 165 11.92 9.51 11.81
CA ASN A 165 11.71 10.93 11.99
C ASN A 165 11.76 11.68 10.64
N TRP A 166 10.87 11.31 9.74
CA TRP A 166 10.82 11.84 8.38
C TRP A 166 10.49 13.35 8.31
N LEU A 167 9.84 13.88 9.36
CA LEU A 167 9.49 15.30 9.48
C LEU A 167 10.57 16.14 10.19
N LYS A 168 11.73 15.59 10.48
CA LYS A 168 12.80 16.28 11.23
C LYS A 168 13.12 17.65 10.66
N ASN A 169 13.18 17.79 9.35
CA ASN A 169 13.49 19.04 8.65
C ASN A 169 12.24 19.69 8.02
N GLY A 170 11.03 19.25 8.44
CA GLY A 170 9.76 19.66 7.85
C GLY A 170 9.46 18.96 6.52
N ASN A 171 8.34 19.30 5.92
CA ASN A 171 7.94 18.83 4.60
C ASN A 171 7.64 20.06 3.71
N PRO A 172 8.48 20.35 2.71
CA PRO A 172 8.29 21.54 1.89
C PRO A 172 6.94 21.59 1.14
N PHE A 173 6.37 20.43 0.80
CA PHE A 173 5.17 20.33 -0.04
C PHE A 173 3.87 20.46 0.72
N GLU A 174 3.83 20.29 2.03
CA GLU A 174 2.59 20.38 2.80
C GLU A 174 2.22 21.82 3.17
N LEU A 175 0.91 22.08 3.31
CA LEU A 175 0.34 23.32 3.80
C LEU A 175 -0.56 23.06 5.00
N ARG A 176 -0.24 23.61 6.15
CA ARG A 176 -1.09 23.56 7.33
C ARG A 176 -2.31 24.49 7.13
N ARG A 177 -3.51 23.97 7.34
CA ARG A 177 -4.78 24.67 7.11
C ARG A 177 -5.63 24.74 8.40
N PRO A 178 -5.19 25.52 9.40
CA PRO A 178 -5.88 25.58 10.70
C PRO A 178 -7.31 26.12 10.63
N GLU A 179 -7.63 26.86 9.59
CA GLU A 179 -8.98 27.38 9.31
C GLU A 179 -10.03 26.29 9.06
N TYR A 180 -9.58 25.05 8.74
CA TYR A 180 -10.44 23.89 8.54
C TYR A 180 -10.37 22.89 9.68
N ALA A 181 -9.81 23.28 10.83
CA ALA A 181 -9.71 22.41 12.00
C ALA A 181 -11.09 21.93 12.47
N LYS A 182 -11.15 20.69 12.95
CA LYS A 182 -12.39 20.05 13.43
C LYS A 182 -12.17 19.42 14.80
N GLU A 183 -13.19 19.53 15.67
CA GLU A 183 -13.19 18.82 16.94
C GLU A 183 -13.63 17.37 16.73
N VAL A 184 -12.89 16.44 17.34
CA VAL A 184 -13.23 15.01 17.36
C VAL A 184 -13.34 14.54 18.82
N ARG A 185 -14.46 13.89 19.15
CA ARG A 185 -14.82 13.51 20.52
C ARG A 185 -14.71 12.02 20.74
N PHE A 186 -14.23 11.65 21.91
CA PHE A 186 -14.09 10.26 22.35
C PHE A 186 -14.68 10.08 23.74
N GLY A 187 -15.31 8.91 23.94
CA GLY A 187 -15.78 8.48 25.27
C GLY A 187 -17.00 9.26 25.76
N GLY A 188 -17.10 9.33 27.08
CA GLY A 188 -18.26 9.96 27.72
C GLY A 188 -19.50 9.08 27.71
N ASN A 189 -20.63 9.74 27.83
CA ASN A 189 -21.95 9.11 27.84
C ASN A 189 -22.91 9.89 26.95
N ILE A 190 -23.98 9.24 26.55
CA ILE A 190 -25.02 9.85 25.73
C ILE A 190 -26.24 10.15 26.58
N ARG A 191 -26.62 11.42 26.68
CA ARG A 191 -27.87 11.86 27.28
C ARG A 191 -28.93 12.00 26.19
N VAL A 192 -30.09 11.41 26.44
CA VAL A 192 -31.26 11.55 25.58
C VAL A 192 -32.10 12.72 26.11
N GLU A 193 -32.31 13.71 25.25
CA GLU A 193 -33.19 14.83 25.52
C GLU A 193 -34.46 14.68 24.68
N TYR A 194 -35.59 14.87 25.34
CA TYR A 194 -36.89 14.85 24.68
C TYR A 194 -37.46 16.26 24.64
N ASP A 195 -37.78 16.74 23.45
CA ASP A 195 -38.45 18.05 23.31
C ASP A 195 -39.97 17.83 23.37
N ASP A 196 -40.56 18.18 24.50
CA ASP A 196 -42.01 18.03 24.74
C ASP A 196 -42.89 18.83 23.76
N LYS A 197 -42.35 19.85 23.11
CA LYS A 197 -43.08 20.70 22.17
C LYS A 197 -43.10 20.15 20.75
N THR A 198 -42.00 19.59 20.29
CA THR A 198 -41.87 19.07 18.93
C THR A 198 -41.98 17.55 18.87
N GLY A 199 -41.81 16.84 19.98
CA GLY A 199 -41.76 15.39 20.04
C GLY A 199 -40.40 14.83 19.58
N ASP A 200 -39.42 15.70 19.34
CA ASP A 200 -38.10 15.29 18.85
C ASP A 200 -37.24 14.69 19.96
N ILE A 201 -36.49 13.66 19.60
CA ILE A 201 -35.48 13.07 20.45
C ILE A 201 -34.12 13.57 19.99
N ARG A 202 -33.34 14.10 20.93
CA ARG A 202 -31.99 14.58 20.69
C ARG A 202 -30.99 13.76 21.50
N PHE A 203 -29.85 13.48 20.90
CA PHE A 203 -28.76 12.77 21.55
C PHE A 203 -27.60 13.72 21.77
N LYS A 204 -27.14 13.82 23.01
CA LYS A 204 -26.08 14.73 23.42
C LYS A 204 -24.97 13.97 24.11
N GLN A 205 -23.78 14.08 23.58
CA GLN A 205 -22.60 13.50 24.21
C GLN A 205 -22.11 14.39 25.33
N GLU A 206 -21.85 13.78 26.48
CA GLU A 206 -21.38 14.46 27.70
C GLU A 206 -20.17 13.74 28.28
N ASN A 207 -19.36 14.45 29.06
CA ASN A 207 -18.16 13.91 29.75
C ASN A 207 -17.15 13.25 28.79
N TYR A 208 -17.06 13.80 27.60
CA TYR A 208 -16.15 13.29 26.55
C TYR A 208 -14.78 13.96 26.65
N GLU A 209 -13.78 13.26 26.11
CA GLU A 209 -12.50 13.86 25.73
C GLU A 209 -12.57 14.32 24.29
N SER A 210 -11.86 15.40 23.95
CA SER A 210 -11.80 15.86 22.57
C SER A 210 -10.40 16.29 22.18
N VAL A 211 -10.12 16.19 20.88
CA VAL A 211 -8.91 16.66 20.24
C VAL A 211 -9.28 17.55 19.07
N LEU A 212 -8.37 18.45 18.72
CA LEU A 212 -8.52 19.28 17.53
C LEU A 212 -7.79 18.61 16.37
N ALA A 213 -8.52 18.21 15.34
CA ALA A 213 -7.95 17.70 14.11
C ALA A 213 -7.62 18.88 13.19
N VAL A 214 -6.34 19.05 12.86
CA VAL A 214 -5.86 20.15 12.02
C VAL A 214 -5.32 19.56 10.70
N PRO A 215 -5.91 19.95 9.55
CA PRO A 215 -5.49 19.37 8.28
C PRO A 215 -4.21 20.01 7.75
N TYR A 216 -3.40 19.15 7.14
CA TYR A 216 -2.27 19.50 6.28
C TYR A 216 -2.59 19.04 4.88
N ASP A 217 -2.62 19.97 3.94
CA ASP A 217 -2.90 19.67 2.55
C ASP A 217 -1.61 19.39 1.79
N TYR A 218 -1.60 18.27 1.10
CA TYR A 218 -0.47 17.79 0.32
C TYR A 218 -0.89 17.73 -1.15
N PRO A 219 -0.14 18.34 -2.09
CA PRO A 219 -0.56 18.42 -3.48
C PRO A 219 -0.36 17.11 -4.22
N ILE A 220 -1.38 16.73 -4.98
CA ILE A 220 -1.34 15.60 -5.89
C ILE A 220 -1.42 16.14 -7.32
N VAL A 221 -0.28 16.19 -7.98
CA VAL A 221 -0.13 16.81 -9.30
C VAL A 221 -0.52 15.82 -10.40
N GLY A 222 -1.45 16.23 -11.27
CA GLY A 222 -1.81 15.47 -12.46
C GLY A 222 -0.76 15.61 -13.56
N TYR A 223 -0.69 14.61 -14.45
CA TYR A 223 0.26 14.64 -15.56
C TYR A 223 -0.19 15.58 -16.67
N ASP A 224 0.59 16.62 -16.94
CA ASP A 224 0.46 17.57 -18.06
C ASP A 224 -0.96 18.15 -18.26
N ASN A 225 -1.69 18.40 -17.17
CA ASN A 225 -3.08 18.87 -17.26
C ASN A 225 -3.41 20.03 -16.30
N HIS A 226 -2.44 20.56 -15.59
CA HIS A 226 -2.59 21.64 -14.61
C HIS A 226 -3.57 21.34 -13.45
N ILE A 227 -3.97 20.07 -13.27
CA ILE A 227 -4.82 19.66 -12.15
C ILE A 227 -3.94 19.32 -10.97
N VAL A 228 -4.31 19.87 -9.82
CA VAL A 228 -3.72 19.52 -8.52
C VAL A 228 -4.84 19.19 -7.57
N ASN A 229 -4.98 17.90 -7.25
CA ASN A 229 -5.88 17.43 -6.20
C ASN A 229 -5.19 17.49 -4.83
N THR A 230 -5.95 17.26 -3.79
CA THR A 230 -5.49 17.38 -2.40
C THR A 230 -5.49 16.03 -1.70
N LEU A 231 -4.36 15.67 -1.09
CA LEU A 231 -4.32 14.70 -0.01
C LEU A 231 -4.39 15.49 1.30
N ARG A 232 -5.51 15.36 2.01
CA ARG A 232 -5.73 16.02 3.30
C ARG A 232 -5.43 15.04 4.42
N ILE A 233 -4.34 15.28 5.11
CA ILE A 233 -3.88 14.47 6.24
C ILE A 233 -4.02 15.25 7.54
N TRP A 234 -4.52 14.60 8.57
CA TRP A 234 -4.91 15.24 9.81
C TRP A 234 -3.87 15.03 10.90
N ASP A 235 -3.40 16.14 11.48
CA ASP A 235 -2.63 16.16 12.72
C ASP A 235 -3.60 16.35 13.90
N ALA A 236 -3.20 15.91 15.09
CA ALA A 236 -3.96 16.09 16.32
C ALA A 236 -3.29 17.13 17.21
N GLU A 237 -4.08 18.12 17.61
CA GLU A 237 -3.65 19.17 18.55
C GLU A 237 -4.59 19.17 19.78
N PRO A 238 -4.12 19.60 20.95
CA PRO A 238 -4.98 19.69 22.12
C PRO A 238 -5.97 20.85 21.99
N ILE A 239 -7.16 20.70 22.60
CA ILE A 239 -8.12 21.82 22.71
C ILE A 239 -7.56 22.89 23.67
N VAL A 240 -6.96 22.44 24.78
CA VAL A 240 -6.22 23.29 25.71
C VAL A 240 -4.74 22.98 25.55
N ASP A 241 -4.03 23.88 24.92
CA ASP A 241 -2.65 23.68 24.53
C ASP A 241 -1.69 23.54 25.72
N PHE A 242 -1.85 24.39 26.71
CA PHE A 242 -0.95 24.42 27.85
C PHE A 242 -1.68 24.81 29.14
N GLN A 243 -1.53 24.00 30.20
CA GLN A 243 -2.14 24.27 31.50
C GLN A 243 -1.15 25.05 32.39
N LEU A 244 -1.18 26.36 32.28
CA LEU A 244 -0.26 27.24 33.00
C LEU A 244 -0.33 27.07 34.52
N ASP A 245 -1.55 26.90 35.06
CA ASP A 245 -1.74 26.69 36.51
C ASP A 245 -1.05 25.43 37.04
N SER A 246 -1.04 24.37 36.26
CA SER A 246 -0.34 23.14 36.60
C SER A 246 1.17 23.31 36.52
N PHE A 247 1.64 24.03 35.51
CA PHE A 247 3.06 24.38 35.35
C PHE A 247 3.56 25.20 36.53
N ASP A 248 2.81 26.24 36.91
CA ASP A 248 3.17 27.14 38.02
C ASP A 248 3.23 26.44 39.38
N ARG A 249 2.49 25.33 39.54
CA ARG A 249 2.55 24.47 40.74
C ARG A 249 3.65 23.41 40.69
N GLY A 250 4.45 23.39 39.64
CA GLY A 250 5.50 22.41 39.44
C GLY A 250 5.07 21.06 38.87
N ASP A 251 3.79 20.92 38.46
CA ASP A 251 3.29 19.72 37.81
C ASP A 251 3.44 19.82 36.26
N TYR A 252 4.70 19.69 35.82
CA TYR A 252 5.06 19.88 34.42
C TYR A 252 4.45 18.80 33.51
N HIS A 253 4.26 17.58 34.00
CA HIS A 253 3.61 16.51 33.23
C HIS A 253 2.15 16.82 32.96
N LYS A 254 1.43 17.25 33.96
CA LYS A 254 0.02 17.64 33.82
C LYS A 254 -0.16 18.86 32.93
N ALA A 255 0.78 19.78 32.95
CA ALA A 255 0.75 20.98 32.12
C ALA A 255 0.69 20.66 30.61
N VAL A 256 1.25 19.51 30.16
CA VAL A 256 1.32 19.07 28.76
C VAL A 256 0.55 17.76 28.51
N GLU A 257 -0.27 17.33 29.44
CA GLU A 257 -0.99 16.03 29.37
C GLU A 257 -1.88 15.95 28.13
N GLN A 258 -2.64 16.99 27.84
CA GLN A 258 -3.52 17.01 26.66
C GLN A 258 -2.74 17.03 25.34
N GLN A 259 -1.60 17.72 25.32
CA GLN A 259 -0.70 17.66 24.16
C GLN A 259 -0.23 16.24 23.89
N ASN A 260 0.17 15.51 24.95
CA ASN A 260 0.66 14.15 24.84
C ASN A 260 -0.43 13.19 24.38
N LEU A 261 -1.64 13.33 24.91
CA LEU A 261 -2.79 12.51 24.50
C LEU A 261 -3.12 12.72 23.02
N ALA A 262 -3.13 13.97 22.54
CA ALA A 262 -3.36 14.29 21.15
C ALA A 262 -2.25 13.70 20.24
N LYS A 263 -0.98 13.94 20.60
CA LYS A 263 0.18 13.43 19.85
C LYS A 263 0.16 11.91 19.67
N THR A 264 -0.23 11.18 20.69
CA THR A 264 -0.27 9.71 20.67
C THR A 264 -1.12 9.17 19.52
N ILE A 265 -2.21 9.85 19.17
CA ILE A 265 -3.10 9.43 18.07
C ILE A 265 -2.37 9.39 16.71
N VAL A 266 -1.46 10.33 16.48
CA VAL A 266 -0.84 10.57 15.17
C VAL A 266 0.65 10.22 15.11
N GLU A 267 1.19 9.45 16.04
CA GLU A 267 2.61 9.13 16.04
C GLU A 267 2.96 7.96 15.14
N VAL A 268 2.28 6.83 15.29
CA VAL A 268 2.67 5.56 14.69
C VAL A 268 1.55 4.96 13.85
N LEU A 269 1.88 4.54 12.64
CA LEU A 269 0.99 3.74 11.78
C LEU A 269 1.00 2.29 12.25
N TYR A 270 -0.18 1.71 12.44
CA TYR A 270 -0.39 0.34 12.93
C TYR A 270 0.34 0.07 14.25
N PRO A 271 0.00 0.80 15.32
CA PRO A 271 0.57 0.52 16.64
C PRO A 271 0.32 -0.93 17.05
N ASN A 272 1.25 -1.48 17.86
CA ASN A 272 1.13 -2.85 18.35
C ASN A 272 -0.19 -3.02 19.13
N ASP A 273 -1.02 -3.95 18.69
CA ASP A 273 -2.35 -4.23 19.23
C ASP A 273 -2.45 -5.56 19.97
N ASN A 274 -1.32 -6.12 20.40
CA ASN A 274 -1.29 -7.30 21.26
C ASN A 274 -1.82 -7.02 22.69
N HIS A 275 -2.10 -5.77 23.01
CA HIS A 275 -2.66 -5.32 24.28
C HIS A 275 -3.84 -4.37 24.05
N TYR A 276 -4.66 -4.20 25.06
CA TYR A 276 -5.88 -3.40 25.02
C TYR A 276 -5.63 -1.93 24.61
N ALA A 277 -4.60 -1.31 25.20
CA ALA A 277 -4.27 0.08 24.89
C ALA A 277 -3.94 0.31 23.40
N GLY A 278 -3.27 -0.65 22.77
CA GLY A 278 -2.97 -0.60 21.34
C GLY A 278 -4.21 -0.75 20.46
N LYS A 279 -5.13 -1.62 20.85
CA LYS A 279 -6.44 -1.76 20.17
C LYS A 279 -7.26 -0.48 20.28
N GLU A 280 -7.33 0.10 21.44
CA GLU A 280 -8.01 1.38 21.66
C GLU A 280 -7.41 2.50 20.81
N LEU A 281 -6.09 2.59 20.78
CA LEU A 281 -5.40 3.59 19.97
C LEU A 281 -5.71 3.44 18.47
N ARG A 282 -5.71 2.23 17.95
CA ARG A 282 -6.05 1.98 16.54
C ARG A 282 -7.48 2.40 16.20
N LEU A 283 -8.42 2.13 17.08
CA LEU A 283 -9.80 2.59 16.88
C LEU A 283 -9.92 4.11 16.97
N LYS A 284 -9.20 4.75 17.89
CA LYS A 284 -9.09 6.21 17.97
C LYS A 284 -8.58 6.81 16.66
N GLN A 285 -7.54 6.24 16.09
CA GLN A 285 -6.96 6.70 14.82
C GLN A 285 -7.99 6.66 13.69
N GLN A 286 -8.71 5.56 13.57
CA GLN A 286 -9.74 5.38 12.54
C GLN A 286 -10.84 6.44 12.67
N TYR A 287 -11.41 6.58 13.84
CA TYR A 287 -12.47 7.56 14.08
C TYR A 287 -11.97 9.00 13.92
N PHE A 288 -10.76 9.28 14.37
CA PHE A 288 -10.14 10.60 14.31
C PHE A 288 -10.12 11.17 12.88
N PHE A 289 -9.50 10.48 11.94
CA PHE A 289 -9.40 11.02 10.57
C PHE A 289 -10.71 10.92 9.80
N VAL A 290 -11.52 9.91 10.06
CA VAL A 290 -12.81 9.72 9.42
C VAL A 290 -13.79 10.83 9.82
N SER A 291 -13.92 11.08 11.11
CA SER A 291 -14.82 12.14 11.62
C SER A 291 -14.41 13.52 11.11
N ALA A 292 -13.12 13.85 11.21
CA ALA A 292 -12.58 15.11 10.71
C ALA A 292 -12.84 15.28 9.21
N SER A 293 -12.57 14.25 8.43
CA SER A 293 -12.77 14.26 6.97
C SER A 293 -14.24 14.45 6.57
N LEU A 294 -15.15 13.76 7.24
CA LEU A 294 -16.59 13.89 6.99
C LEU A 294 -17.13 15.25 7.38
N GLN A 295 -16.72 15.79 8.53
CA GLN A 295 -17.11 17.12 8.95
C GLN A 295 -16.67 18.17 7.92
N ALA A 296 -15.44 18.09 7.45
CA ALA A 296 -14.91 19.00 6.42
C ALA A 296 -15.62 18.84 5.07
N ALA A 297 -15.91 17.62 4.66
CA ALA A 297 -16.61 17.34 3.40
C ALA A 297 -18.04 17.88 3.41
N LEU A 298 -18.77 17.70 4.51
CA LEU A 298 -20.12 18.25 4.67
C LEU A 298 -20.12 19.77 4.72
N GLU A 299 -19.18 20.38 5.41
CA GLU A 299 -19.03 21.84 5.43
C GLU A 299 -18.79 22.40 4.03
N LYS A 300 -17.90 21.76 3.25
CA LYS A 300 -17.66 22.13 1.85
C LYS A 300 -18.90 21.99 1.00
N TYR A 301 -19.64 20.89 1.13
CA TYR A 301 -20.89 20.66 0.41
C TYR A 301 -21.91 21.75 0.69
N LYS A 302 -22.12 22.07 1.96
CA LYS A 302 -23.14 23.04 2.42
C LYS A 302 -22.86 24.49 2.01
N LYS A 303 -21.61 24.82 1.64
CA LYS A 303 -21.30 26.16 1.11
C LYS A 303 -22.03 26.47 -0.20
N ASN A 304 -22.23 25.45 -1.05
CA ASN A 304 -22.79 25.60 -2.39
C ASN A 304 -24.13 24.91 -2.59
N HIS A 305 -24.62 24.17 -1.59
CA HIS A 305 -25.83 23.37 -1.70
C HIS A 305 -26.69 23.51 -0.41
N ASP A 306 -27.98 23.76 -0.58
CA ASP A 306 -28.90 23.90 0.53
C ASP A 306 -29.64 22.60 0.87
N ASP A 307 -29.73 21.67 -0.06
CA ASP A 307 -30.43 20.38 0.09
C ASP A 307 -29.50 19.22 0.39
N ILE A 308 -29.49 18.80 1.66
CA ILE A 308 -28.65 17.68 2.12
C ILE A 308 -29.05 16.33 1.48
N HIS A 309 -30.26 16.17 0.99
CA HIS A 309 -30.73 14.95 0.33
C HIS A 309 -30.01 14.68 -1.00
N LYS A 310 -29.43 15.72 -1.59
CA LYS A 310 -28.65 15.63 -2.82
C LYS A 310 -27.16 15.36 -2.60
N LEU A 311 -26.76 15.11 -1.37
CA LEU A 311 -25.36 14.81 -1.04
C LEU A 311 -24.77 13.69 -1.91
N PRO A 312 -25.48 12.57 -2.15
CA PRO A 312 -24.91 11.48 -2.97
C PRO A 312 -24.63 11.86 -4.45
N GLU A 313 -25.27 12.92 -4.95
CA GLU A 313 -25.01 13.41 -6.31
C GLU A 313 -23.70 14.16 -6.44
N LYS A 314 -23.18 14.68 -5.31
CA LYS A 314 -21.99 15.55 -5.28
C LYS A 314 -20.81 14.98 -4.51
N MET A 315 -21.00 13.88 -3.82
CA MET A 315 -19.93 13.29 -3.03
C MET A 315 -20.10 11.78 -2.95
N THR A 316 -18.99 11.07 -3.04
CA THR A 316 -18.90 9.64 -2.73
C THR A 316 -17.69 9.40 -1.81
N ILE A 317 -17.86 8.47 -0.87
CA ILE A 317 -16.81 8.07 0.06
C ILE A 317 -16.39 6.67 -0.33
N GLN A 318 -15.11 6.50 -0.69
CA GLN A 318 -14.55 5.18 -0.92
C GLN A 318 -13.77 4.74 0.31
N MET A 319 -14.24 3.68 0.94
CA MET A 319 -13.59 3.07 2.10
C MET A 319 -12.55 2.05 1.63
N ASN A 320 -11.28 2.39 1.80
CA ASN A 320 -10.15 1.54 1.42
C ASN A 320 -9.90 0.52 2.54
N ASP A 321 -10.38 -0.69 2.36
CA ASP A 321 -10.53 -1.73 3.37
C ASP A 321 -11.54 -1.33 4.48
N THR A 322 -11.52 -2.04 5.61
CA THR A 322 -12.44 -1.79 6.74
C THR A 322 -11.98 -0.68 7.68
N HIS A 323 -10.75 -0.22 7.53
CA HIS A 323 -10.19 0.80 8.42
C HIS A 323 -11.05 2.06 8.53
N PRO A 324 -11.64 2.59 7.44
CA PRO A 324 -12.51 3.76 7.53
C PRO A 324 -14.00 3.43 7.68
N THR A 325 -14.38 2.21 8.00
CA THR A 325 -15.80 1.79 8.03
C THR A 325 -16.65 2.56 9.06
N VAL A 326 -16.05 3.10 10.10
CA VAL A 326 -16.76 3.99 11.04
C VAL A 326 -17.39 5.20 10.31
N ALA A 327 -16.96 5.49 9.09
CA ALA A 327 -17.56 6.54 8.24
C ALA A 327 -19.07 6.36 8.05
N VAL A 328 -19.53 5.13 7.96
CA VAL A 328 -20.96 4.81 7.83
C VAL A 328 -21.75 5.37 9.03
N ALA A 329 -21.35 4.98 10.22
CA ALA A 329 -22.03 5.41 11.44
C ALA A 329 -21.77 6.90 11.78
N GLU A 330 -20.60 7.41 11.45
CA GLU A 330 -20.30 8.83 11.65
C GLU A 330 -21.11 9.72 10.70
N LEU A 331 -21.26 9.34 9.44
CA LEU A 331 -22.13 10.05 8.51
C LEU A 331 -23.58 10.03 9.00
N MET A 332 -24.06 8.88 9.47
CA MET A 332 -25.38 8.78 10.10
C MET A 332 -25.51 9.73 11.29
N ARG A 333 -24.51 9.77 12.17
CA ARG A 333 -24.51 10.69 13.33
C ARG A 333 -24.64 12.14 12.89
N LEU A 334 -23.84 12.56 11.92
CA LEU A 334 -23.87 13.93 11.41
C LEU A 334 -25.24 14.28 10.81
N LEU A 335 -25.82 13.36 10.05
CA LEU A 335 -27.13 13.54 9.43
C LEU A 335 -28.28 13.56 10.45
N LEU A 336 -28.24 12.65 11.43
CA LEU A 336 -29.26 12.53 12.47
C LEU A 336 -29.17 13.64 13.52
N ASP A 337 -27.98 13.79 14.10
CA ASP A 337 -27.80 14.61 15.31
C ASP A 337 -27.49 16.08 15.00
N GLU A 338 -26.83 16.37 13.88
CA GLU A 338 -26.43 17.73 13.49
C GLU A 338 -27.36 18.33 12.41
N GLU A 339 -27.71 17.53 11.38
CA GLU A 339 -28.60 17.99 10.31
C GLU A 339 -30.10 17.79 10.66
N GLY A 340 -30.43 17.06 11.70
CA GLY A 340 -31.79 16.87 12.20
C GLY A 340 -32.67 15.97 11.34
N LEU A 341 -32.09 15.09 10.52
CA LEU A 341 -32.85 14.17 9.68
C LEU A 341 -33.41 12.99 10.49
N GLY A 342 -34.51 12.40 9.98
CA GLY A 342 -34.97 11.10 10.45
C GLY A 342 -34.08 9.96 9.97
N TRP A 343 -34.27 8.78 10.60
CA TRP A 343 -33.43 7.62 10.30
C TRP A 343 -33.49 7.21 8.82
N ASP A 344 -34.67 7.08 8.25
CA ASP A 344 -34.83 6.58 6.88
C ASP A 344 -34.18 7.51 5.85
N GLU A 345 -34.31 8.83 6.04
CA GLU A 345 -33.66 9.83 5.20
C GLU A 345 -32.12 9.76 5.32
N ALA A 346 -31.63 9.72 6.54
CA ALA A 346 -30.18 9.62 6.80
C ALA A 346 -29.59 8.32 6.25
N TRP A 347 -30.31 7.21 6.40
CA TRP A 347 -29.89 5.91 5.89
C TRP A 347 -29.87 5.87 4.36
N GLU A 348 -30.86 6.43 3.71
CA GLU A 348 -30.91 6.53 2.25
C GLU A 348 -29.71 7.34 1.72
N ILE A 349 -29.41 8.47 2.32
CA ILE A 349 -28.23 9.28 1.94
C ILE A 349 -26.94 8.49 2.16
N THR A 350 -26.77 7.90 3.33
CA THR A 350 -25.55 7.16 3.70
C THR A 350 -25.30 5.97 2.77
N THR A 351 -26.33 5.19 2.49
CA THR A 351 -26.23 3.99 1.64
C THR A 351 -26.07 4.30 0.14
N LYS A 352 -26.22 5.54 -0.26
CA LYS A 352 -25.92 6.03 -1.62
C LYS A 352 -24.57 6.74 -1.70
N THR A 353 -23.94 6.99 -0.57
CA THR A 353 -22.71 7.79 -0.48
C THR A 353 -21.47 6.93 -0.23
N CYS A 354 -21.58 5.84 0.55
CA CYS A 354 -20.44 5.01 0.96
C CYS A 354 -20.28 3.79 0.07
N ALA A 355 -19.04 3.55 -0.36
CA ALA A 355 -18.62 2.36 -1.10
C ALA A 355 -17.39 1.73 -0.44
N TYR A 356 -17.26 0.42 -0.56
CA TYR A 356 -16.26 -0.37 0.15
C TYR A 356 -15.44 -1.23 -0.81
N THR A 357 -14.12 -1.20 -0.64
CA THR A 357 -13.18 -2.10 -1.29
C THR A 357 -12.60 -3.07 -0.25
N ASN A 358 -12.74 -4.36 -0.49
CA ASN A 358 -12.12 -5.41 0.32
C ASN A 358 -10.71 -5.73 -0.22
N HIS A 359 -9.72 -5.78 0.66
CA HIS A 359 -8.33 -6.13 0.33
C HIS A 359 -7.88 -7.45 0.96
N THR A 360 -8.78 -8.19 1.61
CA THR A 360 -8.45 -9.34 2.44
C THR A 360 -9.27 -10.56 2.01
N ILE A 361 -8.60 -11.72 1.93
CA ILE A 361 -9.28 -13.01 1.71
C ILE A 361 -9.43 -13.79 3.01
N MET A 362 -8.43 -13.71 3.90
CA MET A 362 -8.37 -14.50 5.12
C MET A 362 -9.44 -14.05 6.13
N ALA A 363 -10.33 -14.95 6.52
CA ALA A 363 -11.42 -14.66 7.47
C ALA A 363 -10.90 -14.11 8.80
N GLU A 364 -9.78 -14.64 9.30
CA GLU A 364 -9.13 -14.18 10.54
C GLU A 364 -8.53 -12.78 10.45
N ALA A 365 -8.33 -12.26 9.25
CA ALA A 365 -7.83 -10.91 9.03
C ALA A 365 -8.95 -9.87 8.84
N LEU A 366 -10.21 -10.29 8.80
CA LEU A 366 -11.36 -9.37 8.81
C LEU A 366 -11.43 -8.65 10.17
N GLU A 367 -11.52 -7.33 10.10
CA GLU A 367 -11.43 -6.49 11.29
C GLU A 367 -12.64 -6.65 12.21
N ILE A 368 -12.36 -6.86 13.47
CA ILE A 368 -13.35 -6.96 14.55
C ILE A 368 -12.92 -6.12 15.76
N TRP A 369 -13.89 -5.55 16.46
CA TRP A 369 -13.63 -4.79 17.68
C TRP A 369 -14.43 -5.36 18.84
N PRO A 370 -13.84 -5.49 20.05
CA PRO A 370 -14.61 -5.81 21.25
C PRO A 370 -15.70 -4.75 21.48
N ILE A 371 -16.91 -5.18 21.72
CA ILE A 371 -18.04 -4.26 21.99
C ILE A 371 -17.75 -3.37 23.20
N ASP A 372 -17.16 -3.92 24.27
CA ASP A 372 -16.81 -3.14 25.46
C ASP A 372 -15.90 -1.95 25.13
N LEU A 373 -14.86 -2.19 24.33
CA LEU A 373 -13.94 -1.13 23.88
C LEU A 373 -14.65 -0.12 22.99
N PHE A 374 -15.37 -0.61 21.98
CA PHE A 374 -16.02 0.20 20.98
C PHE A 374 -17.11 1.10 21.57
N SER A 375 -17.98 0.52 22.37
CA SER A 375 -19.10 1.23 23.01
C SER A 375 -18.65 2.29 24.02
N ARG A 376 -17.53 2.05 24.71
CA ARG A 376 -16.98 3.00 25.64
C ARG A 376 -16.27 4.17 24.92
N LEU A 377 -15.50 3.86 23.88
CA LEU A 377 -14.76 4.86 23.15
C LEU A 377 -15.65 5.72 22.23
N LEU A 378 -16.63 5.10 21.60
CA LEU A 378 -17.51 5.72 20.59
C LEU A 378 -18.98 5.44 20.93
N PRO A 379 -19.51 5.98 22.03
CA PRO A 379 -20.83 5.59 22.54
C PRO A 379 -21.97 5.90 21.58
N ARG A 380 -21.98 7.08 20.92
CA ARG A 380 -23.04 7.43 19.97
C ARG A 380 -22.96 6.62 18.68
N VAL A 381 -21.76 6.45 18.14
CA VAL A 381 -21.50 5.63 16.95
C VAL A 381 -21.94 4.19 17.20
N TYR A 382 -21.67 3.66 18.39
CA TYR A 382 -22.11 2.32 18.77
C TYR A 382 -23.64 2.19 18.80
N GLN A 383 -24.35 3.15 19.37
CA GLN A 383 -25.83 3.18 19.35
C GLN A 383 -26.37 3.11 17.92
N ILE A 384 -25.76 3.85 17.01
CA ILE A 384 -26.14 3.87 15.60
C ILE A 384 -25.89 2.49 14.97
N ILE A 385 -24.74 1.88 15.24
CA ILE A 385 -24.42 0.53 14.74
C ILE A 385 -25.43 -0.50 15.29
N GLN A 386 -25.83 -0.39 16.56
CA GLN A 386 -26.86 -1.26 17.13
C GLN A 386 -28.19 -1.17 16.36
N GLU A 387 -28.59 0.02 16.00
CA GLU A 387 -29.83 0.23 15.23
C GLU A 387 -29.70 -0.28 13.79
N ILE A 388 -28.54 -0.06 13.16
CA ILE A 388 -28.25 -0.64 11.82
C ILE A 388 -28.34 -2.16 11.88
N ASP A 389 -27.73 -2.77 12.87
CA ASP A 389 -27.74 -4.23 13.05
C ASP A 389 -29.14 -4.78 13.32
N ARG A 390 -29.88 -4.12 14.19
CA ARG A 390 -31.28 -4.49 14.49
C ARG A 390 -32.15 -4.52 13.24
N ARG A 391 -32.06 -3.48 12.42
CA ARG A 391 -32.81 -3.39 11.16
C ARG A 391 -32.32 -4.41 10.12
N PHE A 392 -31.04 -4.66 10.05
CA PHE A 392 -30.47 -5.63 9.15
C PHE A 392 -30.86 -7.07 9.54
N VAL A 393 -30.82 -7.42 10.82
CA VAL A 393 -31.28 -8.71 11.33
C VAL A 393 -32.75 -8.93 11.01
N ALA A 394 -33.60 -7.91 11.19
CA ALA A 394 -35.02 -7.99 10.81
C ALA A 394 -35.18 -8.28 9.31
N LYS A 395 -34.37 -7.69 8.46
CA LYS A 395 -34.39 -7.93 7.01
C LYS A 395 -33.92 -9.34 6.65
N ILE A 396 -32.91 -9.88 7.34
CA ILE A 396 -32.49 -11.28 7.15
C ILE A 396 -33.62 -12.23 7.52
N ARG A 397 -34.31 -12.01 8.65
CA ARG A 397 -35.43 -12.84 9.10
C ARG A 397 -36.64 -12.78 8.17
N GLU A 398 -36.87 -11.64 7.56
CA GLU A 398 -37.92 -11.48 6.55
C GLU A 398 -37.59 -12.26 5.28
N MET A 399 -36.34 -12.19 4.79
CA MET A 399 -35.91 -12.89 3.57
C MET A 399 -35.70 -14.39 3.74
N TYR A 400 -35.28 -14.80 4.94
CA TYR A 400 -34.95 -16.19 5.28
C TYR A 400 -35.66 -16.60 6.58
N PRO A 401 -37.02 -16.75 6.56
CA PRO A 401 -37.78 -17.03 7.77
C PRO A 401 -37.32 -18.32 8.45
N GLY A 402 -37.05 -18.22 9.77
CA GLY A 402 -36.64 -19.36 10.60
C GLY A 402 -35.17 -19.76 10.45
N ASN A 403 -34.41 -19.09 9.61
CA ASN A 403 -32.97 -19.39 9.42
C ASN A 403 -32.08 -18.54 10.36
N GLU A 404 -32.04 -18.92 11.62
CA GLU A 404 -31.20 -18.21 12.62
C GLU A 404 -29.70 -18.43 12.41
N GLU A 405 -29.30 -19.47 11.68
CA GLU A 405 -27.90 -19.67 11.32
C GLU A 405 -27.40 -18.55 10.38
N LYS A 406 -28.21 -18.14 9.40
CA LYS A 406 -27.88 -16.99 8.54
C LYS A 406 -27.78 -15.69 9.34
N VAL A 407 -28.67 -15.46 10.28
CA VAL A 407 -28.59 -14.31 11.19
C VAL A 407 -27.25 -14.32 11.92
N ALA A 408 -26.87 -15.44 12.51
CA ALA A 408 -25.61 -15.58 13.24
C ALA A 408 -24.38 -15.31 12.36
N LYS A 409 -24.39 -15.73 11.11
CA LYS A 409 -23.29 -15.54 10.16
C LYS A 409 -23.17 -14.12 9.60
N MET A 410 -24.27 -13.40 9.47
CA MET A 410 -24.34 -12.14 8.74
C MET A 410 -24.46 -10.91 9.64
N GLN A 411 -24.96 -11.03 10.86
CA GLN A 411 -25.17 -9.88 11.73
C GLN A 411 -23.87 -9.15 12.05
N ILE A 412 -23.97 -7.86 12.31
CA ILE A 412 -22.83 -6.96 12.57
C ILE A 412 -22.31 -7.16 13.98
N LEU A 413 -23.21 -7.24 14.95
CA LEU A 413 -22.90 -7.42 16.37
C LEU A 413 -23.13 -8.88 16.78
N ARG A 414 -22.05 -9.59 17.10
CA ARG A 414 -22.12 -11.00 17.52
C ARG A 414 -20.94 -11.36 18.42
N ASP A 415 -21.20 -12.21 19.42
CA ASP A 415 -20.18 -12.79 20.30
C ASP A 415 -19.29 -11.73 20.99
N GLY A 416 -19.90 -10.61 21.37
CA GLY A 416 -19.18 -9.50 21.99
C GLY A 416 -18.31 -8.69 21.05
N GLN A 417 -18.53 -8.79 19.75
CA GLN A 417 -17.70 -8.14 18.73
C GLN A 417 -18.50 -7.33 17.72
N VAL A 418 -17.89 -6.26 17.22
CA VAL A 418 -18.36 -5.47 16.08
C VAL A 418 -17.61 -5.96 14.86
N LYS A 419 -18.33 -6.49 13.87
CA LYS A 419 -17.75 -7.00 12.63
C LYS A 419 -17.78 -5.90 11.56
N MET A 420 -16.63 -5.28 11.34
CA MET A 420 -16.54 -4.08 10.51
C MET A 420 -16.82 -4.35 9.03
N ALA A 421 -16.35 -5.46 8.49
CA ALA A 421 -16.66 -5.85 7.10
C ALA A 421 -18.17 -6.00 6.87
N HIS A 422 -18.89 -6.59 7.82
CA HIS A 422 -20.35 -6.72 7.75
C HIS A 422 -21.03 -5.35 7.70
N LEU A 423 -20.61 -4.43 8.55
CA LEU A 423 -21.11 -3.06 8.55
C LEU A 423 -20.88 -2.36 7.20
N ALA A 424 -19.67 -2.48 6.66
CA ALA A 424 -19.30 -1.89 5.38
C ALA A 424 -20.15 -2.43 4.22
N ILE A 425 -20.40 -3.73 4.21
CA ILE A 425 -21.22 -4.38 3.17
C ILE A 425 -22.68 -3.97 3.26
N VAL A 426 -23.22 -3.97 4.47
CA VAL A 426 -24.63 -3.62 4.70
C VAL A 426 -24.93 -2.18 4.27
N ALA A 427 -24.04 -1.26 4.57
CA ALA A 427 -24.22 0.16 4.31
C ALA A 427 -23.66 0.65 2.98
N GLY A 428 -22.73 -0.06 2.38
CA GLY A 428 -22.12 0.34 1.12
C GLY A 428 -23.04 0.08 -0.09
N TYR A 429 -23.01 0.99 -1.06
CA TYR A 429 -23.72 0.77 -2.33
C TYR A 429 -22.92 -0.10 -3.30
N SER A 430 -21.63 -0.25 -3.07
CA SER A 430 -20.73 -1.11 -3.86
C SER A 430 -19.73 -1.79 -2.94
N VAL A 431 -19.48 -3.06 -3.22
CA VAL A 431 -18.45 -3.89 -2.59
C VAL A 431 -17.61 -4.48 -3.71
N ASN A 432 -16.35 -4.09 -3.80
CA ASN A 432 -15.48 -4.65 -4.82
C ASN A 432 -14.29 -5.40 -4.24
N GLY A 433 -13.92 -6.45 -4.95
CA GLY A 433 -12.62 -7.10 -4.82
C GLY A 433 -11.59 -6.39 -5.70
N VAL A 434 -10.33 -6.82 -5.62
CA VAL A 434 -9.19 -6.12 -6.22
C VAL A 434 -8.44 -6.94 -7.27
N ALA A 435 -8.92 -8.14 -7.58
CA ALA A 435 -8.54 -8.99 -8.70
C ALA A 435 -9.70 -9.93 -9.00
N ARG A 436 -9.76 -10.44 -10.22
CA ARG A 436 -10.88 -11.31 -10.63
C ARG A 436 -11.02 -12.54 -9.74
N LEU A 437 -9.91 -13.26 -9.49
CA LEU A 437 -9.93 -14.44 -8.62
C LEU A 437 -10.35 -14.07 -7.19
N HIS A 438 -9.81 -12.98 -6.63
CA HIS A 438 -10.18 -12.49 -5.31
C HIS A 438 -11.69 -12.26 -5.19
N THR A 439 -12.26 -11.58 -6.16
CA THR A 439 -13.70 -11.27 -6.18
C THR A 439 -14.55 -12.55 -6.23
N GLU A 440 -14.15 -13.55 -7.03
CA GLU A 440 -14.83 -14.83 -7.09
C GLU A 440 -14.74 -15.61 -5.77
N ILE A 441 -13.59 -15.58 -5.10
CA ILE A 441 -13.42 -16.18 -3.77
C ILE A 441 -14.33 -15.50 -2.73
N LEU A 442 -14.40 -14.16 -2.75
CA LEU A 442 -15.31 -13.43 -1.86
C LEU A 442 -16.78 -13.86 -2.07
N LYS A 443 -17.22 -13.94 -3.32
CA LYS A 443 -18.60 -14.33 -3.68
C LYS A 443 -18.95 -15.76 -3.30
N LYS A 444 -18.01 -16.68 -3.44
CA LYS A 444 -18.25 -18.13 -3.30
C LYS A 444 -17.91 -18.68 -1.92
N GLN A 445 -17.03 -18.00 -1.16
CA GLN A 445 -16.50 -18.46 0.11
C GLN A 445 -16.78 -17.45 1.24
N GLU A 446 -15.93 -16.45 1.39
CA GLU A 446 -15.89 -15.59 2.59
C GLU A 446 -17.15 -14.74 2.78
N LEU A 447 -17.71 -14.19 1.70
CA LEU A 447 -18.85 -13.29 1.74
C LEU A 447 -20.07 -13.87 1.00
N ARG A 448 -20.13 -15.17 0.90
CA ARG A 448 -21.17 -15.89 0.13
C ARG A 448 -22.58 -15.50 0.54
N ASP A 449 -22.87 -15.47 1.84
CA ASP A 449 -24.21 -15.14 2.34
C ASP A 449 -24.62 -13.71 1.94
N PHE A 450 -23.70 -12.77 1.99
CA PHE A 450 -23.93 -11.39 1.55
C PHE A 450 -24.12 -11.28 0.05
N TYR A 451 -23.35 -12.05 -0.73
CA TYR A 451 -23.50 -12.09 -2.18
C TYR A 451 -24.83 -12.66 -2.60
N GLU A 452 -25.26 -13.75 -1.96
CA GLU A 452 -26.59 -14.36 -2.22
C GLU A 452 -27.73 -13.38 -1.92
N MET A 453 -27.62 -12.60 -0.86
CA MET A 453 -28.63 -11.63 -0.44
C MET A 453 -28.62 -10.35 -1.28
N MET A 454 -27.44 -9.85 -1.65
CA MET A 454 -27.22 -8.56 -2.28
C MET A 454 -26.24 -8.64 -3.45
N PRO A 455 -26.52 -9.50 -4.47
CA PRO A 455 -25.54 -9.76 -5.53
C PRO A 455 -25.19 -8.51 -6.36
N GLN A 456 -26.09 -7.55 -6.45
CA GLN A 456 -25.92 -6.32 -7.21
C GLN A 456 -24.83 -5.37 -6.65
N LYS A 457 -24.44 -5.54 -5.38
CA LYS A 457 -23.38 -4.74 -4.78
C LYS A 457 -21.97 -5.17 -5.19
N PHE A 458 -21.81 -6.46 -5.54
CA PHE A 458 -20.51 -7.09 -5.73
C PHE A 458 -19.97 -6.90 -7.13
N ASN A 459 -18.77 -6.42 -7.24
CA ASN A 459 -18.05 -6.26 -8.50
C ASN A 459 -16.53 -6.39 -8.32
N ASN A 460 -15.83 -6.52 -9.43
CA ASN A 460 -14.37 -6.57 -9.45
C ASN A 460 -13.78 -5.31 -10.06
N LYS A 461 -12.74 -4.78 -9.41
CA LYS A 461 -11.86 -3.76 -9.95
C LYS A 461 -10.42 -4.22 -9.78
N THR A 462 -9.86 -4.82 -10.81
CA THR A 462 -8.46 -5.26 -10.77
C THR A 462 -7.54 -4.08 -10.52
N ASN A 463 -6.67 -4.22 -9.53
CA ASN A 463 -5.70 -3.19 -9.16
C ASN A 463 -4.78 -2.82 -10.34
N GLY A 464 -4.14 -1.69 -10.21
CA GLY A 464 -3.16 -1.18 -11.14
C GLY A 464 -2.13 -0.31 -10.44
N ILE A 465 -1.14 0.10 -11.19
CA ILE A 465 -0.02 0.94 -10.75
C ILE A 465 0.14 2.12 -11.69
N THR A 466 0.71 3.22 -11.21
CA THR A 466 1.01 4.37 -12.08
C THR A 466 2.33 4.18 -12.80
N GLN A 467 2.29 4.25 -14.13
CA GLN A 467 3.47 4.20 -14.99
C GLN A 467 4.35 5.45 -14.83
N ARG A 468 3.82 6.56 -14.36
CA ARG A 468 4.59 7.79 -14.11
C ARG A 468 5.62 7.57 -13.01
N ARG A 469 5.25 6.94 -11.92
CA ARG A 469 6.20 6.58 -10.84
C ARG A 469 7.09 5.39 -11.21
N PHE A 470 6.50 4.29 -11.66
CA PHE A 470 7.20 3.01 -11.76
C PHE A 470 7.91 2.75 -13.08
N LEU A 471 7.70 3.60 -14.08
CA LEU A 471 8.49 3.57 -15.31
C LEU A 471 9.23 4.88 -15.56
N MET A 472 8.55 6.01 -15.63
CA MET A 472 9.21 7.28 -15.93
C MET A 472 10.19 7.71 -14.83
N HIS A 473 9.78 7.70 -13.58
CA HIS A 473 10.65 8.06 -12.46
C HIS A 473 11.62 6.94 -12.09
N GLY A 474 11.13 5.71 -11.99
CA GLY A 474 11.91 4.56 -11.54
C GLY A 474 12.88 3.99 -12.57
N ASN A 475 12.58 4.13 -13.87
CA ASN A 475 13.37 3.54 -14.95
C ASN A 475 13.40 4.46 -16.17
N PRO A 476 14.04 5.62 -16.08
CA PRO A 476 14.05 6.60 -17.15
C PRO A 476 14.68 6.08 -18.44
N LEU A 477 15.70 5.20 -18.37
CA LEU A 477 16.31 4.58 -19.55
C LEU A 477 15.28 3.77 -20.34
N LEU A 478 14.46 2.97 -19.66
CA LEU A 478 13.40 2.20 -20.32
C LEU A 478 12.28 3.11 -20.84
N ALA A 479 11.90 4.14 -20.08
CA ALA A 479 10.89 5.11 -20.53
C ALA A 479 11.28 5.80 -21.82
N ASP A 480 12.53 6.23 -21.95
CA ASP A 480 13.07 6.86 -23.17
C ASP A 480 13.07 5.88 -24.35
N TRP A 481 13.49 4.64 -24.09
CA TRP A 481 13.49 3.58 -25.10
C TRP A 481 12.08 3.26 -25.60
N VAL A 482 11.10 3.18 -24.69
CA VAL A 482 9.69 2.96 -25.05
C VAL A 482 9.17 4.09 -25.92
N THR A 483 9.44 5.34 -25.56
CA THR A 483 9.05 6.51 -26.36
C THR A 483 9.65 6.46 -27.77
N ASP A 484 10.92 6.10 -27.87
CA ASP A 484 11.61 5.95 -29.16
C ASP A 484 10.98 4.84 -30.02
N LYS A 485 10.76 3.66 -29.43
CA LYS A 485 10.22 2.50 -30.15
C LYS A 485 8.75 2.66 -30.54
N LEU A 486 7.95 3.33 -29.73
CA LEU A 486 6.55 3.63 -30.05
C LEU A 486 6.41 4.87 -30.95
N GLY A 487 7.41 5.74 -30.99
CA GLY A 487 7.37 7.00 -31.72
C GLY A 487 6.41 8.04 -31.13
N THR A 488 5.98 7.87 -29.89
CA THR A 488 5.06 8.77 -29.21
C THR A 488 5.25 8.72 -27.70
N LYS A 489 4.89 9.80 -27.00
CA LYS A 489 4.81 9.88 -25.54
C LYS A 489 3.41 9.56 -24.99
N ASP A 490 2.45 9.29 -25.84
CA ASP A 490 1.04 9.10 -25.45
C ASP A 490 0.85 7.91 -24.49
N TRP A 491 1.78 6.96 -24.49
CA TRP A 491 1.76 5.83 -23.54
C TRP A 491 1.81 6.27 -22.06
N ILE A 492 2.31 7.46 -21.78
CA ILE A 492 2.41 8.00 -20.42
C ILE A 492 1.02 8.19 -19.80
N THR A 493 0.03 8.49 -20.62
CA THR A 493 -1.38 8.66 -20.22
C THR A 493 -2.29 7.55 -20.75
N ASP A 494 -1.77 6.66 -21.58
CA ASP A 494 -2.49 5.49 -22.09
C ASP A 494 -1.55 4.29 -22.21
N LEU A 495 -1.44 3.54 -21.13
CA LEU A 495 -0.51 2.41 -21.06
C LEU A 495 -0.89 1.26 -22.01
N SER A 496 -2.11 1.23 -22.54
CA SER A 496 -2.51 0.24 -23.55
C SER A 496 -1.65 0.29 -24.81
N LEU A 497 -1.06 1.45 -25.10
CA LEU A 497 -0.15 1.65 -26.24
C LEU A 497 1.14 0.85 -26.14
N MET A 498 1.48 0.34 -24.95
CA MET A 498 2.66 -0.54 -24.76
C MET A 498 2.59 -1.78 -25.64
N SER A 499 1.40 -2.23 -26.01
CA SER A 499 1.23 -3.36 -26.93
C SER A 499 1.93 -3.15 -28.29
N GLY A 500 2.15 -1.92 -28.69
CA GLY A 500 2.93 -1.56 -29.88
C GLY A 500 4.38 -2.01 -29.85
N LEU A 501 4.92 -2.31 -28.67
CA LEU A 501 6.27 -2.87 -28.53
C LEU A 501 6.37 -4.31 -29.04
N LYS A 502 5.27 -5.03 -29.17
CA LYS A 502 5.25 -6.43 -29.64
C LYS A 502 5.83 -6.59 -31.04
N LYS A 503 5.75 -5.57 -31.89
CA LYS A 503 6.36 -5.59 -33.23
C LYS A 503 7.90 -5.69 -33.21
N TRP A 504 8.52 -5.39 -32.06
CA TRP A 504 9.97 -5.42 -31.91
C TRP A 504 10.51 -6.75 -31.33
N VAL A 505 9.62 -7.70 -31.02
CA VAL A 505 10.00 -8.96 -30.33
C VAL A 505 10.98 -9.82 -31.13
N ASP A 506 10.97 -9.74 -32.43
CA ASP A 506 11.88 -10.48 -33.32
C ASP A 506 13.02 -9.60 -33.88
N ASP A 507 13.12 -8.34 -33.46
CA ASP A 507 14.21 -7.45 -33.85
C ASP A 507 15.40 -7.62 -32.91
N GLU A 508 16.48 -8.18 -33.43
CA GLU A 508 17.69 -8.50 -32.65
C GLU A 508 18.33 -7.28 -31.97
N GLU A 509 18.33 -6.14 -32.67
CA GLU A 509 18.93 -4.91 -32.16
C GLU A 509 18.07 -4.34 -31.02
N ALA A 510 16.75 -4.30 -31.20
CA ALA A 510 15.81 -3.86 -30.18
C ALA A 510 15.91 -4.72 -28.90
N LEU A 511 16.04 -6.05 -29.04
CA LEU A 511 16.23 -6.95 -27.92
C LEU A 511 17.55 -6.68 -27.19
N LYS A 512 18.63 -6.45 -27.93
CA LYS A 512 19.93 -6.09 -27.34
C LYS A 512 19.87 -4.77 -26.58
N GLU A 513 19.23 -3.77 -27.15
CA GLU A 513 19.00 -2.47 -26.47
C GLU A 513 18.21 -2.65 -25.17
N PHE A 514 17.13 -3.39 -25.22
CA PHE A 514 16.26 -3.65 -24.09
C PHE A 514 17.02 -4.34 -22.95
N MET A 515 17.78 -5.38 -23.26
CA MET A 515 18.58 -6.12 -22.27
C MET A 515 19.79 -5.31 -21.78
N SER A 516 20.33 -4.42 -22.59
CA SER A 516 21.37 -3.48 -22.17
C SER A 516 20.87 -2.51 -21.11
N ILE A 517 19.66 -2.02 -21.26
CA ILE A 517 18.99 -1.17 -20.25
C ILE A 517 18.84 -1.95 -18.97
N LYS A 518 18.35 -3.18 -19.01
CA LYS A 518 18.26 -4.05 -17.83
C LYS A 518 19.61 -4.21 -17.15
N TYR A 519 20.64 -4.47 -17.93
CA TYR A 519 22.00 -4.63 -17.41
C TYR A 519 22.50 -3.36 -16.70
N GLU A 520 22.28 -2.18 -17.25
CA GLU A 520 22.66 -0.92 -16.59
C GLU A 520 21.91 -0.73 -15.27
N ASN A 521 20.62 -1.06 -15.22
CA ASN A 521 19.84 -1.04 -13.98
C ASN A 521 20.35 -2.06 -12.95
N LYS A 522 20.80 -3.24 -13.40
CA LYS A 522 21.41 -4.25 -12.54
C LYS A 522 22.75 -3.77 -11.97
N VAL A 523 23.57 -3.09 -12.78
CA VAL A 523 24.81 -2.46 -12.32
C VAL A 523 24.53 -1.42 -11.23
N ARG A 524 23.51 -0.60 -11.44
CA ARG A 524 23.08 0.39 -10.45
C ARG A 524 22.65 -0.27 -9.13
N LEU A 525 21.84 -1.33 -9.19
CA LEU A 525 21.42 -2.06 -7.98
C LEU A 525 22.61 -2.77 -7.32
N ALA A 526 23.51 -3.35 -8.08
CA ALA A 526 24.73 -3.99 -7.54
C ALA A 526 25.59 -2.98 -6.76
N LYS A 527 25.73 -1.77 -7.28
CA LYS A 527 26.40 -0.66 -6.57
C LYS A 527 25.67 -0.30 -5.27
N TYR A 528 24.36 -0.17 -5.29
CA TYR A 528 23.54 0.07 -4.11
C TYR A 528 23.75 -1.01 -3.05
N ILE A 529 23.73 -2.27 -3.44
CA ILE A 529 23.93 -3.42 -2.55
C ILE A 529 25.33 -3.38 -1.93
N LYS A 530 26.36 -3.07 -2.72
CA LYS A 530 27.74 -2.95 -2.21
C LYS A 530 27.85 -1.84 -1.17
N GLU A 531 27.26 -0.69 -1.45
CA GLU A 531 27.32 0.47 -0.55
C GLU A 531 26.54 0.24 0.77
N HIS A 532 25.40 -0.46 0.71
CA HIS A 532 24.53 -0.64 1.88
C HIS A 532 24.72 -1.97 2.60
N ASN A 533 25.05 -3.03 1.89
CA ASN A 533 25.20 -4.37 2.45
C ASN A 533 26.67 -4.85 2.52
N GLY A 534 27.57 -4.18 1.83
CA GLY A 534 28.97 -4.62 1.72
C GLY A 534 29.15 -5.92 0.94
N ILE A 535 28.15 -6.33 0.16
CA ILE A 535 28.17 -7.57 -0.62
C ILE A 535 28.43 -7.25 -2.10
N GLU A 536 29.40 -7.93 -2.70
CA GLU A 536 29.62 -7.85 -4.14
C GLU A 536 28.74 -8.88 -4.85
N VAL A 537 27.91 -8.37 -5.77
CA VAL A 537 27.05 -9.21 -6.63
C VAL A 537 27.42 -8.99 -8.09
N ASP A 538 27.40 -10.05 -8.88
CA ASP A 538 27.68 -9.98 -10.31
C ASP A 538 26.39 -9.55 -11.05
N PRO A 539 26.40 -8.41 -11.76
CA PRO A 539 25.24 -7.98 -12.54
C PRO A 539 24.85 -8.95 -13.67
N ARG A 540 25.74 -9.87 -14.05
CA ARG A 540 25.45 -10.92 -15.02
C ARG A 540 24.71 -12.11 -14.44
N SER A 541 24.70 -12.24 -13.11
CA SER A 541 23.91 -13.29 -12.44
C SER A 541 22.42 -13.01 -12.61
N ILE A 542 21.59 -14.05 -12.43
CA ILE A 542 20.12 -13.86 -12.40
C ILE A 542 19.76 -13.12 -11.13
N PHE A 543 19.11 -11.97 -11.27
CA PHE A 543 18.54 -11.23 -10.13
C PHE A 543 17.12 -11.74 -9.85
N ASP A 544 17.04 -12.63 -8.87
CA ASP A 544 15.79 -13.25 -8.42
C ASP A 544 15.28 -12.49 -7.20
N VAL A 545 14.15 -11.81 -7.33
CA VAL A 545 13.74 -10.76 -6.40
C VAL A 545 12.40 -11.04 -5.76
N GLN A 546 12.38 -11.03 -4.42
CA GLN A 546 11.15 -11.04 -3.62
C GLN A 546 11.17 -9.88 -2.63
N VAL A 547 10.45 -8.83 -2.97
CA VAL A 547 10.35 -7.61 -2.14
C VAL A 547 8.88 -7.29 -1.86
N LYS A 548 8.50 -7.44 -0.61
CA LYS A 548 7.15 -7.24 -0.10
C LYS A 548 7.14 -7.37 1.43
N ARG A 549 6.04 -6.98 2.08
CA ARG A 549 5.89 -7.23 3.52
C ARG A 549 6.14 -8.70 3.83
N LEU A 550 6.75 -8.96 4.99
CA LEU A 550 6.91 -10.34 5.42
C LEU A 550 5.63 -10.86 6.06
N HIS A 551 5.08 -11.89 5.47
CA HIS A 551 3.95 -12.64 6.00
C HIS A 551 4.11 -14.11 5.59
N GLU A 552 3.67 -15.03 6.44
CA GLU A 552 3.80 -16.47 6.19
C GLU A 552 3.12 -16.89 4.88
N TYR A 553 1.95 -16.32 4.52
CA TYR A 553 1.26 -16.67 3.28
C TYR A 553 1.98 -16.20 2.00
N LYS A 554 2.83 -15.17 2.10
CA LYS A 554 3.67 -14.67 0.98
C LYS A 554 4.86 -15.59 0.70
N ARG A 555 5.16 -16.46 1.64
CA ARG A 555 6.09 -17.58 1.56
C ARG A 555 7.55 -17.21 1.26
N GLN A 556 8.04 -16.12 1.86
CA GLN A 556 9.48 -15.88 1.89
C GLN A 556 10.22 -17.11 2.47
N PHE A 557 9.56 -17.82 3.37
CA PHE A 557 10.09 -19.06 3.93
C PHE A 557 10.32 -20.14 2.86
N LEU A 558 9.39 -20.34 1.94
CA LEU A 558 9.58 -21.25 0.79
C LEU A 558 10.81 -20.86 -0.04
N ASN A 559 10.97 -19.58 -0.33
CA ASN A 559 12.09 -19.06 -1.10
C ASN A 559 13.43 -19.38 -0.42
N ILE A 560 13.57 -19.07 0.87
CA ILE A 560 14.83 -19.31 1.56
C ILE A 560 15.14 -20.79 1.76
N LEU A 561 14.13 -21.63 1.96
CA LEU A 561 14.32 -23.09 2.00
C LEU A 561 14.83 -23.60 0.66
N HIS A 562 14.35 -23.08 -0.44
CA HIS A 562 14.85 -23.41 -1.77
C HIS A 562 16.31 -22.96 -1.96
N VAL A 563 16.67 -21.79 -1.47
CA VAL A 563 18.07 -21.33 -1.47
C VAL A 563 18.98 -22.31 -0.71
N MET A 564 18.52 -22.78 0.45
CA MET A 564 19.23 -23.79 1.24
C MET A 564 19.41 -25.11 0.43
N TYR A 565 18.35 -25.51 -0.28
CA TYR A 565 18.41 -26.67 -1.19
C TYR A 565 19.43 -26.47 -2.31
N LEU A 566 19.44 -25.32 -2.97
CA LEU A 566 20.43 -25.01 -4.02
C LEU A 566 21.84 -25.01 -3.48
N TYR A 567 22.05 -24.46 -2.28
CA TYR A 567 23.38 -24.51 -1.65
C TYR A 567 23.83 -25.92 -1.39
N ASN A 568 22.98 -26.82 -0.92
CA ASN A 568 23.29 -28.23 -0.76
C ASN A 568 23.70 -28.88 -2.10
N GLU A 569 22.93 -28.62 -3.17
CA GLU A 569 23.22 -29.15 -4.51
C GLU A 569 24.57 -28.68 -5.04
N ILE A 570 24.89 -27.39 -4.92
CA ILE A 570 26.17 -26.82 -5.37
C ILE A 570 27.36 -27.47 -4.61
N LYS A 571 27.20 -27.66 -3.30
CA LYS A 571 28.27 -28.27 -2.46
C LYS A 571 28.51 -29.72 -2.76
N GLU A 572 27.45 -30.49 -3.04
CA GLU A 572 27.57 -31.95 -3.28
C GLU A 572 27.86 -32.28 -4.73
N HIS A 573 27.47 -31.45 -5.65
CA HIS A 573 27.61 -31.65 -7.07
C HIS A 573 28.33 -30.48 -7.75
N PRO A 574 29.60 -30.22 -7.39
CA PRO A 574 30.33 -29.08 -7.95
C PRO A 574 30.58 -29.20 -9.46
N GLU A 575 30.42 -30.41 -10.03
CA GLU A 575 30.50 -30.68 -11.46
C GLU A 575 29.31 -30.16 -12.27
N ILE A 576 28.16 -29.91 -11.63
CA ILE A 576 26.97 -29.39 -12.31
C ILE A 576 27.17 -27.93 -12.71
N SER A 577 26.88 -27.62 -13.96
CA SER A 577 26.89 -26.24 -14.45
C SER A 577 25.70 -25.47 -13.83
N PHE A 578 25.97 -24.71 -12.79
CA PHE A 578 25.02 -23.83 -12.15
C PHE A 578 25.19 -22.41 -12.67
N TYR A 579 24.11 -21.80 -13.15
CA TYR A 579 24.16 -20.40 -13.58
C TYR A 579 24.19 -19.49 -12.35
N PRO A 580 25.12 -18.52 -12.25
CA PRO A 580 25.19 -17.64 -11.09
C PRO A 580 23.86 -16.93 -10.81
N ARG A 581 23.46 -16.92 -9.55
CA ARG A 581 22.16 -16.38 -9.13
C ARG A 581 22.28 -15.58 -7.85
N THR A 582 21.63 -14.42 -7.85
CA THR A 582 21.54 -13.54 -6.69
C THR A 582 20.09 -13.46 -6.25
N PHE A 583 19.81 -13.99 -5.07
CA PHE A 583 18.48 -13.89 -4.43
C PHE A 583 18.42 -12.61 -3.62
N ILE A 584 17.49 -11.73 -3.96
CA ILE A 584 17.33 -10.42 -3.34
C ILE A 584 16.00 -10.38 -2.60
N PHE A 585 16.09 -10.16 -1.28
CA PHE A 585 14.93 -10.02 -0.40
C PHE A 585 14.85 -8.59 0.12
N GLY A 586 13.63 -8.13 0.34
CA GLY A 586 13.32 -6.92 1.08
C GLY A 586 11.95 -7.10 1.74
N ALA A 587 11.88 -6.93 3.05
CA ALA A 587 10.65 -7.20 3.78
C ALA A 587 10.66 -6.56 5.14
N LYS A 588 9.57 -5.89 5.50
CA LYS A 588 9.31 -5.47 6.89
C LYS A 588 8.29 -6.42 7.51
N ALA A 589 8.57 -6.90 8.72
CA ALA A 589 7.63 -7.67 9.52
C ALA A 589 6.95 -6.75 10.54
N SER A 590 5.67 -6.99 10.83
CA SER A 590 5.01 -6.31 11.95
C SER A 590 5.76 -6.57 13.26
N ALA A 591 5.90 -5.54 14.11
CA ALA A 591 6.73 -5.59 15.31
C ALA A 591 6.37 -6.76 16.26
N GLY A 592 5.09 -7.08 16.38
CA GLY A 592 4.60 -8.18 17.22
C GLY A 592 4.54 -9.54 16.52
N TYR A 593 4.90 -9.63 15.24
CA TYR A 593 4.84 -10.88 14.48
C TYR A 593 6.16 -11.67 14.60
N ILE A 594 6.29 -12.41 15.67
CA ILE A 594 7.53 -13.11 16.06
C ILE A 594 8.02 -14.07 14.99
N ARG A 595 7.14 -14.92 14.43
CA ARG A 595 7.52 -15.87 13.39
C ARG A 595 8.00 -15.20 12.11
N ALA A 596 7.38 -14.11 11.70
CA ALA A 596 7.83 -13.32 10.56
C ALA A 596 9.25 -12.76 10.80
N LYS A 597 9.50 -12.25 11.99
CA LYS A 597 10.84 -11.75 12.37
C LYS A 597 11.87 -12.87 12.40
N GLN A 598 11.49 -14.08 12.78
CA GLN A 598 12.35 -15.28 12.71
C GLN A 598 12.71 -15.63 11.27
N ILE A 599 11.78 -15.50 10.34
CA ILE A 599 12.05 -15.75 8.92
C ILE A 599 13.09 -14.74 8.38
N ILE A 600 13.00 -13.48 8.79
CA ILE A 600 14.03 -12.47 8.44
C ILE A 600 15.40 -12.91 8.98
N LYS A 601 15.45 -13.37 10.24
CA LYS A 601 16.69 -13.89 10.82
C LYS A 601 17.24 -15.08 10.04
N LEU A 602 16.37 -16.00 9.64
CA LEU A 602 16.78 -17.15 8.82
C LEU A 602 17.39 -16.72 7.48
N ILE A 603 16.76 -15.77 6.78
CA ILE A 603 17.27 -15.25 5.51
C ILE A 603 18.69 -14.69 5.70
N ASN A 604 18.90 -13.88 6.74
CA ASN A 604 20.21 -13.31 7.01
C ASN A 604 21.23 -14.35 7.46
N SER A 605 20.81 -15.38 8.20
CA SER A 605 21.69 -16.48 8.62
C SER A 605 22.14 -17.32 7.42
N VAL A 606 21.25 -17.61 6.49
CA VAL A 606 21.59 -18.30 5.24
C VAL A 606 22.52 -17.43 4.39
N ALA A 607 22.25 -16.13 4.30
CA ALA A 607 23.12 -15.19 3.59
C ALA A 607 24.55 -15.20 4.14
N ASP A 608 24.71 -15.19 5.46
CA ASP A 608 26.03 -15.22 6.10
C ASP A 608 26.83 -16.49 5.73
N VAL A 609 26.17 -17.63 5.72
CA VAL A 609 26.82 -18.92 5.35
C VAL A 609 27.18 -18.96 3.86
N VAL A 610 26.20 -18.68 3.01
CA VAL A 610 26.30 -18.82 1.56
C VAL A 610 27.27 -17.79 0.96
N ASN A 611 27.15 -16.52 1.35
CA ASN A 611 27.95 -15.43 0.78
C ASN A 611 29.43 -15.53 1.15
N ASN A 612 29.76 -16.16 2.27
CA ASN A 612 31.13 -16.31 2.79
C ASN A 612 31.78 -17.63 2.41
N ASP A 613 31.06 -18.53 1.75
CA ASP A 613 31.62 -19.82 1.29
C ASP A 613 32.34 -19.64 -0.04
N ARG A 614 33.66 -19.56 0.04
CA ARG A 614 34.52 -19.41 -1.16
C ARG A 614 34.52 -20.63 -2.07
N SER A 615 34.14 -21.79 -1.55
CA SER A 615 34.15 -23.04 -2.32
C SER A 615 33.14 -23.08 -3.45
N ILE A 616 32.09 -22.25 -3.38
CA ILE A 616 31.07 -22.16 -4.42
C ILE A 616 31.33 -21.07 -5.47
N ASN A 617 32.47 -20.38 -5.38
CA ASN A 617 32.94 -19.38 -6.36
C ASN A 617 31.90 -18.27 -6.68
N GLY A 618 31.12 -17.84 -5.69
CA GLY A 618 30.15 -16.80 -5.88
C GLY A 618 28.94 -17.15 -6.75
N LYS A 619 28.72 -18.44 -7.02
CA LYS A 619 27.59 -18.92 -7.84
C LYS A 619 26.25 -18.62 -7.24
N LEU A 620 26.19 -18.44 -5.92
CA LEU A 620 24.98 -18.18 -5.18
C LEU A 620 25.24 -17.04 -4.19
N LYS A 621 24.42 -16.00 -4.25
CA LYS A 621 24.43 -14.88 -3.33
C LYS A 621 23.02 -14.65 -2.78
N VAL A 622 22.96 -14.23 -1.52
CA VAL A 622 21.72 -13.88 -0.85
C VAL A 622 21.87 -12.49 -0.26
N VAL A 623 20.96 -11.61 -0.60
CA VAL A 623 20.97 -10.22 -0.14
C VAL A 623 19.63 -9.89 0.51
N PHE A 624 19.68 -9.34 1.71
CA PHE A 624 18.51 -8.74 2.37
C PHE A 624 18.68 -7.23 2.36
N ILE A 625 17.87 -6.53 1.57
CA ILE A 625 17.88 -5.06 1.51
C ILE A 625 17.05 -4.53 2.68
N GLU A 626 17.72 -3.87 3.63
CA GLU A 626 17.04 -3.32 4.80
C GLU A 626 16.21 -2.09 4.43
N ASP A 627 15.16 -1.88 5.21
CA ASP A 627 14.29 -0.71 5.11
C ASP A 627 13.67 -0.55 3.71
N TYR A 628 13.09 -1.64 3.20
CA TYR A 628 12.39 -1.64 1.93
C TYR A 628 11.28 -0.58 1.93
N ARG A 629 11.34 0.34 0.97
CA ARG A 629 10.45 1.49 0.82
C ARG A 629 10.38 1.92 -0.65
N VAL A 630 9.53 2.87 -0.99
CA VAL A 630 9.32 3.27 -2.40
C VAL A 630 10.62 3.68 -3.09
N SER A 631 11.46 4.49 -2.45
CA SER A 631 12.67 5.02 -3.07
C SER A 631 13.70 3.95 -3.46
N ASN A 632 13.90 2.92 -2.62
CA ASN A 632 14.77 1.80 -3.02
C ASN A 632 14.04 0.75 -3.87
N ALA A 633 12.73 0.63 -3.72
CA ALA A 633 11.91 -0.25 -4.54
C ALA A 633 12.03 0.06 -6.04
N GLU A 634 12.02 1.32 -6.41
CA GLU A 634 12.15 1.76 -7.82
C GLU A 634 13.44 1.22 -8.46
N ILE A 635 14.55 1.29 -7.74
CA ILE A 635 15.84 0.74 -8.21
C ILE A 635 15.76 -0.78 -8.36
N ILE A 636 15.11 -1.44 -7.41
CA ILE A 636 14.97 -2.90 -7.40
C ILE A 636 14.10 -3.39 -8.55
N PHE A 637 12.93 -2.78 -8.78
CA PHE A 637 12.03 -3.17 -9.87
C PHE A 637 12.69 -3.04 -11.24
N ALA A 638 13.43 -1.97 -11.46
CA ALA A 638 14.13 -1.73 -12.72
C ALA A 638 15.23 -2.78 -13.02
N ALA A 639 15.81 -3.35 -11.97
CA ALA A 639 16.95 -4.26 -12.05
C ALA A 639 16.57 -5.75 -12.01
N ALA A 640 15.36 -6.11 -11.65
CA ALA A 640 14.98 -7.50 -11.46
C ALA A 640 14.92 -8.28 -12.78
N ASP A 641 15.44 -9.51 -12.75
CA ASP A 641 15.25 -10.49 -13.82
C ASP A 641 14.01 -11.34 -13.57
N VAL A 642 13.78 -11.77 -12.34
CA VAL A 642 12.68 -12.67 -11.95
C VAL A 642 11.85 -12.02 -10.86
N SER A 643 10.57 -11.98 -11.08
CA SER A 643 9.56 -11.48 -10.13
C SER A 643 8.98 -12.65 -9.33
N GLU A 644 9.34 -12.75 -8.06
CA GLU A 644 8.85 -13.77 -7.14
C GLU A 644 7.49 -13.39 -6.58
N GLN A 645 6.44 -14.10 -7.02
CA GLN A 645 5.05 -13.89 -6.62
C GLN A 645 4.45 -15.24 -6.17
N ILE A 646 5.00 -15.77 -5.09
CA ILE A 646 4.87 -17.17 -4.67
C ILE A 646 3.93 -17.39 -3.48
N SER A 647 2.96 -16.54 -3.27
CA SER A 647 1.95 -16.70 -2.22
C SER A 647 1.26 -18.06 -2.30
N THR A 648 0.79 -18.57 -1.18
CA THR A 648 -0.13 -19.72 -1.19
C THR A 648 -1.39 -19.31 -1.99
N ALA A 649 -1.75 -20.09 -2.99
CA ALA A 649 -2.90 -19.78 -3.84
C ALA A 649 -4.15 -19.57 -2.99
N SER A 650 -4.97 -18.62 -3.34
CA SER A 650 -6.16 -18.12 -2.62
C SER A 650 -5.87 -17.15 -1.47
N LYS A 651 -4.65 -16.76 -1.19
CA LYS A 651 -4.31 -15.92 -0.02
C LYS A 651 -3.97 -14.47 -0.36
N GLU A 652 -3.30 -14.22 -1.49
CA GLU A 652 -3.03 -12.86 -1.94
C GLU A 652 -4.23 -12.32 -2.72
N ALA A 653 -4.85 -11.24 -2.24
CA ALA A 653 -6.02 -10.67 -2.90
C ALA A 653 -5.71 -10.19 -4.32
N SER A 654 -4.63 -9.47 -4.51
CA SER A 654 -4.17 -9.00 -5.81
C SER A 654 -2.66 -9.10 -5.96
N GLY A 655 -1.92 -8.41 -5.08
CA GLY A 655 -0.57 -7.99 -5.32
C GLY A 655 -0.53 -6.78 -6.26
N THR A 656 0.48 -5.97 -6.13
CA THR A 656 0.80 -4.87 -7.06
C THR A 656 2.28 -4.86 -7.44
N GLY A 657 3.13 -5.46 -6.62
CA GLY A 657 4.54 -5.69 -6.95
C GLY A 657 4.69 -6.48 -8.25
N ASN A 658 3.87 -7.49 -8.45
CA ASN A 658 3.81 -8.28 -9.68
C ASN A 658 3.65 -7.41 -10.94
N MET A 659 2.82 -6.39 -10.89
CA MET A 659 2.59 -5.44 -11.99
C MET A 659 3.80 -4.53 -12.25
N LYS A 660 4.46 -4.09 -11.19
CA LYS A 660 5.67 -3.23 -11.25
C LYS A 660 6.83 -3.96 -11.90
N PHE A 661 7.02 -5.23 -11.55
CA PHE A 661 8.03 -6.09 -12.18
C PHE A 661 7.70 -6.34 -13.65
N MET A 662 6.45 -6.66 -13.95
CA MET A 662 6.00 -6.89 -15.34
C MET A 662 6.27 -5.67 -16.22
N LEU A 663 5.93 -4.47 -15.74
CA LEU A 663 6.17 -3.20 -16.40
C LEU A 663 7.65 -3.00 -16.73
N ASN A 664 8.53 -3.42 -15.84
CA ASN A 664 9.99 -3.31 -15.96
C ASN A 664 10.65 -4.52 -16.66
N GLY A 665 9.88 -5.42 -17.22
CA GLY A 665 10.39 -6.52 -18.03
C GLY A 665 10.91 -7.72 -17.25
N ALA A 666 10.40 -7.96 -16.04
CA ALA A 666 10.73 -9.15 -15.27
C ALA A 666 9.59 -10.18 -15.35
N PRO A 667 9.83 -11.36 -15.97
CA PRO A 667 8.84 -12.43 -15.98
C PRO A 667 8.47 -12.88 -14.57
N THR A 668 7.19 -13.21 -14.40
CA THR A 668 6.63 -13.66 -13.12
C THR A 668 6.97 -15.13 -12.88
N LEU A 669 7.54 -15.43 -11.72
CA LEU A 669 7.60 -16.76 -11.13
C LEU A 669 6.61 -16.79 -9.97
N GLY A 670 5.52 -17.53 -10.09
CA GLY A 670 4.48 -17.44 -9.09
C GLY A 670 3.44 -18.55 -9.13
N THR A 671 2.48 -18.43 -8.26
CA THR A 671 1.30 -19.27 -8.19
C THR A 671 0.13 -18.59 -8.92
N MET A 672 -0.90 -19.36 -9.27
CA MET A 672 -2.14 -18.81 -9.85
C MET A 672 -3.00 -18.23 -8.73
N ASP A 673 -2.58 -17.05 -8.28
CA ASP A 673 -3.17 -16.32 -7.15
C ASP A 673 -3.27 -14.83 -7.46
N GLY A 674 -4.29 -14.17 -6.93
CA GLY A 674 -4.50 -12.74 -7.08
C GLY A 674 -4.43 -12.27 -8.55
N ALA A 675 -3.74 -11.18 -8.78
CA ALA A 675 -3.55 -10.62 -10.11
C ALA A 675 -2.57 -11.42 -11.00
N ASN A 676 -1.83 -12.38 -10.45
CA ASN A 676 -0.96 -13.26 -11.26
C ASN A 676 -1.76 -13.97 -12.35
N VAL A 677 -3.00 -14.36 -12.07
CA VAL A 677 -3.90 -15.01 -13.05
C VAL A 677 -4.07 -14.11 -14.28
N GLU A 678 -4.34 -12.84 -14.07
CA GLU A 678 -4.56 -11.88 -15.14
C GLU A 678 -3.26 -11.49 -15.85
N ILE A 679 -2.14 -11.45 -15.12
CA ILE A 679 -0.80 -11.25 -15.72
C ILE A 679 -0.48 -12.36 -16.70
N VAL A 680 -0.70 -13.60 -16.32
CA VAL A 680 -0.46 -14.77 -17.19
C VAL A 680 -1.36 -14.72 -18.43
N GLU A 681 -2.62 -14.32 -18.27
CA GLU A 681 -3.54 -14.16 -19.41
C GLU A 681 -3.04 -13.10 -20.39
N GLU A 682 -2.56 -11.95 -19.89
CA GLU A 682 -2.10 -10.85 -20.74
C GLU A 682 -0.79 -11.15 -21.47
N VAL A 683 0.16 -11.82 -20.80
CA VAL A 683 1.50 -12.06 -21.36
C VAL A 683 1.63 -13.40 -22.07
N GLY A 684 0.72 -14.34 -21.80
CA GLY A 684 0.80 -15.73 -22.24
C GLY A 684 1.55 -16.63 -21.25
N ALA A 685 1.06 -17.86 -21.08
CA ALA A 685 1.60 -18.82 -20.13
C ALA A 685 3.07 -19.20 -20.42
N GLU A 686 3.49 -19.14 -21.69
CA GLU A 686 4.87 -19.39 -22.13
C GLU A 686 5.85 -18.29 -21.67
N ASN A 687 5.37 -17.13 -21.24
CA ASN A 687 6.16 -15.99 -20.80
C ASN A 687 6.10 -15.75 -19.29
N ALA A 688 5.65 -16.75 -18.54
CA ALA A 688 5.61 -16.79 -17.09
C ALA A 688 5.98 -18.18 -16.60
N PHE A 689 6.31 -18.28 -15.30
CA PHE A 689 6.70 -19.54 -14.66
C PHE A 689 5.73 -19.82 -13.52
N ILE A 690 4.82 -20.75 -13.71
CA ILE A 690 3.76 -21.06 -12.77
C ILE A 690 3.99 -22.42 -12.11
N PHE A 691 3.77 -22.48 -10.81
CA PHE A 691 3.94 -23.68 -10.00
C PHE A 691 2.86 -23.76 -8.91
N GLY A 692 2.82 -24.93 -8.25
CA GLY A 692 2.11 -25.14 -7.02
C GLY A 692 0.62 -25.42 -7.16
N LEU A 693 -0.04 -25.57 -6.02
CA LEU A 693 -1.47 -25.84 -5.94
C LEU A 693 -2.27 -24.67 -6.52
N SER A 694 -3.42 -25.01 -7.12
CA SER A 694 -4.43 -24.01 -7.47
C SER A 694 -5.19 -23.52 -6.22
N SER A 695 -5.90 -22.39 -6.35
CA SER A 695 -6.74 -21.88 -5.27
C SER A 695 -7.82 -22.87 -4.85
N ASP A 696 -8.45 -23.57 -5.80
CA ASP A 696 -9.46 -24.59 -5.53
C ASP A 696 -8.89 -25.77 -4.74
N GLU A 697 -7.70 -26.23 -5.10
CA GLU A 697 -7.01 -27.29 -4.37
C GLU A 697 -6.65 -26.87 -2.93
N VAL A 698 -6.15 -25.66 -2.72
CA VAL A 698 -5.85 -25.14 -1.37
C VAL A 698 -7.13 -25.07 -0.54
N ILE A 699 -8.19 -24.48 -1.07
CA ILE A 699 -9.48 -24.35 -0.38
C ILE A 699 -10.05 -25.74 -0.03
N ASN A 700 -9.94 -26.70 -0.94
CA ASN A 700 -10.37 -28.07 -0.68
C ASN A 700 -9.59 -28.72 0.47
N TYR A 701 -8.28 -28.59 0.50
CA TYR A 701 -7.47 -29.10 1.62
C TYR A 701 -7.81 -28.40 2.93
N GLU A 702 -8.04 -27.10 2.91
CA GLU A 702 -8.43 -26.35 4.12
C GLU A 702 -9.79 -26.79 4.65
N ASN A 703 -10.77 -27.01 3.78
CA ASN A 703 -12.13 -27.37 4.18
C ASN A 703 -12.30 -28.86 4.51
N ASN A 704 -11.62 -29.74 3.80
CA ASN A 704 -11.84 -31.18 3.84
C ASN A 704 -10.64 -31.97 4.37
N GLY A 705 -9.50 -31.31 4.64
CA GLY A 705 -8.29 -31.98 5.07
C GLY A 705 -7.64 -32.83 3.95
N GLY A 706 -6.84 -33.82 4.35
CA GLY A 706 -6.18 -34.76 3.42
C GLY A 706 -4.73 -34.43 3.11
N TYR A 707 -4.18 -33.34 3.67
CA TYR A 707 -2.76 -33.03 3.57
C TYR A 707 -2.04 -33.31 4.89
N ASN A 708 -1.00 -34.14 4.82
CA ASN A 708 -0.07 -34.36 5.93
C ASN A 708 1.37 -34.09 5.46
N PRO A 709 2.01 -33.01 5.94
CA PRO A 709 3.39 -32.66 5.53
C PRO A 709 4.40 -33.73 5.88
N MET A 710 4.13 -34.58 6.88
CA MET A 710 5.00 -35.69 7.24
C MET A 710 5.19 -36.71 6.10
N ASP A 711 4.20 -36.90 5.24
CA ASP A 711 4.28 -37.78 4.08
C ASP A 711 5.38 -37.31 3.10
N ILE A 712 5.45 -35.98 2.90
CA ILE A 712 6.48 -35.36 2.05
C ILE A 712 7.84 -35.41 2.75
N TYR A 713 7.89 -35.06 4.02
CA TYR A 713 9.12 -35.12 4.82
C TYR A 713 9.74 -36.53 4.81
N ASN A 714 8.94 -37.57 4.92
CA ASN A 714 9.39 -38.97 4.92
C ASN A 714 9.78 -39.47 3.54
N SER A 715 9.14 -38.99 2.47
CA SER A 715 9.32 -39.49 1.11
C SER A 715 10.34 -38.72 0.26
N ASP A 716 10.62 -37.46 0.58
CA ASP A 716 11.54 -36.58 -0.16
C ASP A 716 12.80 -36.31 0.68
N ALA A 717 13.91 -36.93 0.32
CA ALA A 717 15.16 -36.80 1.06
C ALA A 717 15.72 -35.37 1.01
N ASP A 718 15.56 -34.66 -0.08
CA ASP A 718 16.05 -33.28 -0.23
C ASP A 718 15.27 -32.31 0.66
N ILE A 719 13.95 -32.42 0.69
CA ILE A 719 13.09 -31.63 1.55
C ILE A 719 13.38 -31.94 3.02
N ARG A 720 13.48 -33.23 3.37
CA ARG A 720 13.82 -33.66 4.74
C ARG A 720 15.14 -33.05 5.21
N ARG A 721 16.15 -33.06 4.36
CA ARG A 721 17.46 -32.50 4.67
C ARG A 721 17.36 -30.98 4.96
N VAL A 722 16.70 -30.23 4.10
CA VAL A 722 16.55 -28.79 4.25
C VAL A 722 15.77 -28.46 5.52
N VAL A 723 14.68 -29.17 5.78
CA VAL A 723 13.88 -29.00 7.00
C VAL A 723 14.72 -29.29 8.25
N ASN A 724 15.49 -30.38 8.23
CA ASN A 724 16.36 -30.76 9.36
C ASN A 724 17.50 -29.74 9.60
N GLN A 725 17.97 -29.06 8.57
CA GLN A 725 18.98 -28.02 8.69
C GLN A 725 18.51 -26.80 9.50
N LEU A 726 17.21 -26.65 9.71
CA LEU A 726 16.68 -25.64 10.63
C LEU A 726 17.03 -25.92 12.09
N VAL A 727 17.26 -27.17 12.43
CA VAL A 727 17.43 -27.63 13.84
C VAL A 727 18.72 -28.41 14.08
N ASP A 728 19.64 -28.47 13.12
CA ASP A 728 20.92 -29.18 13.26
C ASP A 728 22.12 -28.25 13.52
N GLY A 729 21.88 -26.94 13.57
CA GLY A 729 22.92 -25.94 13.79
C GLY A 729 23.63 -25.44 12.54
N THR A 730 23.29 -25.90 11.36
CA THR A 730 23.93 -25.49 10.09
C THR A 730 23.92 -23.99 9.85
N TYR A 731 22.78 -23.35 10.09
CA TYR A 731 22.57 -21.92 9.84
C TYR A 731 22.44 -21.09 11.12
N SER A 732 22.72 -21.66 12.27
CA SER A 732 22.51 -21.05 13.59
C SER A 732 23.73 -21.10 14.50
N GLN A 733 24.91 -21.25 13.90
CA GLN A 733 26.19 -21.37 14.64
C GLN A 733 26.14 -22.45 15.75
N GLY A 734 25.48 -23.56 15.46
CA GLY A 734 25.33 -24.69 16.37
C GLY A 734 24.15 -24.64 17.33
N ASP A 735 23.40 -23.54 17.38
CA ASP A 735 22.20 -23.45 18.20
C ASP A 735 21.03 -24.20 17.53
N LYS A 736 20.71 -25.36 18.06
CA LYS A 736 19.65 -26.24 17.54
C LYS A 736 18.25 -25.75 17.86
N GLU A 737 18.09 -24.77 18.74
CA GLU A 737 16.79 -24.25 19.16
C GLU A 737 16.37 -22.96 18.44
N MET A 738 17.31 -22.26 17.80
CA MET A 738 17.05 -20.96 17.18
C MET A 738 15.86 -20.98 16.21
N TYR A 739 15.76 -21.98 15.35
CA TYR A 739 14.71 -22.12 14.34
C TYR A 739 13.73 -23.26 14.63
N ARG A 740 13.68 -23.72 15.87
CA ARG A 740 12.78 -24.81 16.29
C ARG A 740 11.32 -24.50 16.00
N ASP A 741 10.87 -23.28 16.22
CA ASP A 741 9.49 -22.88 15.93
C ASP A 741 9.17 -22.98 14.43
N LEU A 742 10.10 -22.56 13.57
CA LEU A 742 9.93 -22.69 12.11
C LEU A 742 9.87 -24.17 11.69
N TYR A 743 10.74 -25.01 12.24
CA TYR A 743 10.72 -26.45 12.02
C TYR A 743 9.38 -27.06 12.43
N ASN A 744 8.94 -26.74 13.63
CA ASN A 744 7.68 -27.27 14.16
C ASN A 744 6.46 -26.79 13.35
N SER A 745 6.49 -25.56 12.84
CA SER A 745 5.39 -25.02 11.99
C SER A 745 5.15 -25.82 10.72
N LEU A 746 6.19 -26.46 10.20
CA LEU A 746 6.13 -27.30 9.00
C LEU A 746 5.61 -28.70 9.26
N LEU A 747 5.87 -29.25 10.43
CA LEU A 747 5.65 -30.69 10.70
C LEU A 747 4.57 -30.99 11.74
N THR A 748 4.22 -30.01 12.58
CA THR A 748 3.35 -30.22 13.74
C THR A 748 2.22 -29.19 13.79
N ALA A 749 1.01 -29.64 14.08
CA ALA A 749 -0.10 -28.74 14.33
C ALA A 749 0.12 -28.01 15.67
N GLN A 750 -0.11 -26.71 15.71
CA GLN A 750 0.09 -25.86 16.89
C GLN A 750 -1.02 -24.83 17.06
N GLY A 751 -1.48 -24.64 18.30
CA GLY A 751 -2.36 -23.53 18.65
C GLY A 751 -3.65 -23.44 17.80
N GLY A 752 -4.20 -24.59 17.39
CA GLY A 752 -5.36 -24.64 16.51
C GLY A 752 -5.06 -24.53 15.01
N SER A 753 -3.82 -24.24 14.63
CA SER A 753 -3.37 -24.21 13.23
C SER A 753 -2.90 -25.60 12.79
N LYS A 754 -3.20 -25.95 11.53
CA LYS A 754 -2.72 -27.19 10.92
C LYS A 754 -1.20 -27.10 10.68
N ALA A 755 -0.51 -28.26 10.72
CA ALA A 755 0.87 -28.31 10.30
C ALA A 755 1.02 -27.84 8.86
N ASP A 756 2.08 -27.11 8.57
CA ASP A 756 2.33 -26.50 7.25
C ASP A 756 1.08 -25.77 6.70
N THR A 757 0.60 -24.83 7.47
CA THR A 757 -0.64 -24.06 7.19
C THR A 757 -0.66 -23.46 5.78
N TYR A 758 0.50 -23.08 5.25
CA TYR A 758 0.63 -22.41 3.95
C TYR A 758 1.17 -23.29 2.84
N PHE A 759 1.18 -24.62 3.03
CA PHE A 759 1.53 -25.61 1.98
C PHE A 759 2.94 -25.46 1.42
N ILE A 760 3.89 -25.05 2.24
CA ILE A 760 5.28 -24.85 1.84
C ILE A 760 5.90 -26.15 1.34
N LEU A 761 5.81 -27.24 2.10
CA LEU A 761 6.36 -28.53 1.69
C LEU A 761 5.61 -29.13 0.49
N LYS A 762 4.29 -28.90 0.43
CA LYS A 762 3.46 -29.39 -0.69
C LYS A 762 3.89 -28.77 -2.02
N ASP A 763 4.22 -27.49 -2.02
CA ASP A 763 4.61 -26.75 -3.24
C ASP A 763 6.13 -26.74 -3.47
N PHE A 764 6.94 -27.21 -2.54
CA PHE A 764 8.40 -27.09 -2.61
C PHE A 764 8.98 -27.72 -3.88
N ARG A 765 8.66 -28.97 -4.18
CA ARG A 765 9.20 -29.67 -5.34
C ARG A 765 8.78 -29.00 -6.64
N SER A 766 7.50 -28.62 -6.76
CA SER A 766 6.99 -27.89 -7.91
C SER A 766 7.73 -26.55 -8.09
N TYR A 767 7.97 -25.83 -7.00
CA TYR A 767 8.75 -24.59 -7.01
C TYR A 767 10.19 -24.81 -7.46
N ALA A 768 10.88 -25.79 -6.88
CA ALA A 768 12.26 -26.11 -7.23
C ALA A 768 12.41 -26.51 -8.71
N ASP A 769 11.48 -27.32 -9.23
CA ASP A 769 11.47 -27.73 -10.64
C ASP A 769 11.20 -26.54 -11.58
N THR A 770 10.32 -25.64 -11.18
CA THR A 770 10.03 -24.41 -11.94
C THR A 770 11.22 -23.45 -11.92
N GLN A 771 11.96 -23.39 -10.84
CA GLN A 771 13.20 -22.60 -10.75
C GLN A 771 14.29 -23.13 -11.71
N LYS A 772 14.35 -24.44 -11.96
CA LYS A 772 15.23 -25.00 -12.99
C LYS A 772 14.81 -24.54 -14.40
N LYS A 773 13.52 -24.45 -14.67
CA LYS A 773 13.01 -23.90 -15.94
C LYS A 773 13.37 -22.44 -16.14
N VAL A 774 13.40 -21.66 -15.07
CA VAL A 774 13.88 -20.26 -15.09
C VAL A 774 15.35 -20.21 -15.54
N GLU A 775 16.20 -21.02 -14.95
CA GLU A 775 17.62 -21.09 -15.31
C GLU A 775 17.82 -21.50 -16.78
N GLU A 776 17.13 -22.52 -17.23
CA GLU A 776 17.17 -22.98 -18.63
C GLU A 776 16.76 -21.87 -19.60
N ALA A 777 15.66 -21.16 -19.30
CA ALA A 777 15.21 -20.04 -20.10
C ALA A 777 16.20 -18.88 -20.11
N TYR A 778 16.80 -18.58 -18.97
CA TYR A 778 17.80 -17.49 -18.86
C TYR A 778 19.09 -17.77 -19.61
N ARG A 779 19.49 -19.04 -19.71
CA ARG A 779 20.67 -19.46 -20.51
C ARG A 779 20.46 -19.17 -22.00
N ASP A 780 19.24 -19.30 -22.49
CA ASP A 780 18.87 -18.90 -23.84
C ASP A 780 18.56 -17.40 -23.85
N LYS A 781 19.58 -16.59 -24.12
CA LYS A 781 19.52 -15.13 -24.03
C LYS A 781 18.49 -14.51 -24.96
N ASP A 782 18.30 -15.08 -26.15
CA ASP A 782 17.30 -14.61 -27.11
C ASP A 782 15.88 -14.86 -26.57
N ARG A 783 15.64 -16.08 -26.12
CA ARG A 783 14.35 -16.44 -25.50
C ARG A 783 14.03 -15.55 -24.29
N TRP A 784 14.99 -15.35 -23.40
CA TRP A 784 14.78 -14.51 -22.21
C TRP A 784 14.48 -13.06 -22.56
N ALA A 785 15.23 -12.50 -23.52
CA ALA A 785 15.00 -11.14 -23.99
C ALA A 785 13.58 -10.95 -24.57
N LYS A 786 13.10 -11.91 -25.34
CA LYS A 786 11.73 -11.92 -25.88
C LYS A 786 10.69 -12.00 -24.76
N MET A 787 10.87 -12.87 -23.78
CA MET A 787 9.98 -12.99 -22.61
C MET A 787 9.92 -11.67 -21.82
N ALA A 788 11.08 -11.08 -21.56
CA ALA A 788 11.19 -9.82 -20.84
C ALA A 788 10.48 -8.67 -21.57
N LEU A 789 10.75 -8.53 -22.87
CA LEU A 789 10.09 -7.52 -23.71
C LEU A 789 8.57 -7.71 -23.74
N LEU A 790 8.10 -8.94 -23.91
CA LEU A 790 6.66 -9.25 -23.96
C LEU A 790 5.97 -8.94 -22.63
N ASN A 791 6.64 -9.09 -21.50
CA ASN A 791 6.09 -8.67 -20.20
C ASN A 791 5.86 -7.15 -20.19
N THR A 792 6.85 -6.37 -20.58
CA THR A 792 6.69 -4.92 -20.68
C THR A 792 5.60 -4.54 -21.71
N ALA A 793 5.57 -5.17 -22.86
CA ALA A 793 4.60 -4.90 -23.92
C ALA A 793 3.16 -5.27 -23.54
N SER A 794 2.98 -6.18 -22.62
CA SER A 794 1.65 -6.71 -22.21
C SER A 794 1.11 -6.09 -20.93
N CYS A 795 1.76 -5.07 -20.37
CA CYS A 795 1.41 -4.49 -19.07
C CYS A 795 0.25 -3.49 -19.07
N GLY A 796 -0.30 -3.14 -20.23
CA GLY A 796 -1.26 -2.05 -20.39
C GLY A 796 -2.48 -2.12 -19.47
N LYS A 797 -3.04 -3.31 -19.26
CA LYS A 797 -4.17 -3.55 -18.35
C LYS A 797 -3.87 -3.10 -16.91
N PHE A 798 -2.63 -3.14 -16.49
CA PHE A 798 -2.23 -2.94 -15.10
C PHE A 798 -1.86 -1.48 -14.78
N SER A 799 -2.28 -0.54 -15.62
CA SER A 799 -2.27 0.88 -15.26
C SER A 799 -3.37 1.20 -14.25
N SER A 800 -3.03 1.97 -13.21
CA SER A 800 -4.03 2.50 -12.30
C SER A 800 -4.99 3.48 -12.98
N ASP A 801 -4.61 4.05 -14.13
CA ASP A 801 -5.51 4.87 -14.94
C ASP A 801 -6.71 4.06 -15.44
N ARG A 802 -6.48 2.84 -15.92
CA ARG A 802 -7.55 1.90 -16.28
C ARG A 802 -8.41 1.56 -15.07
N THR A 803 -7.79 1.25 -13.94
CA THR A 803 -8.52 0.91 -12.71
C THR A 803 -9.43 2.05 -12.28
N ILE A 804 -8.90 3.27 -12.21
CA ILE A 804 -9.67 4.45 -11.80
C ILE A 804 -10.79 4.74 -12.79
N GLN A 805 -10.56 4.60 -14.10
CA GLN A 805 -11.62 4.80 -15.09
C GLN A 805 -12.77 3.80 -14.88
N GLU A 806 -12.47 2.54 -14.53
CA GLU A 806 -13.50 1.56 -14.20
C GLU A 806 -14.27 1.90 -12.92
N TYR A 807 -13.58 2.40 -11.86
CA TYR A 807 -14.26 2.91 -10.67
C TYR A 807 -15.20 4.08 -11.02
N VAL A 808 -14.75 4.99 -11.86
CA VAL A 808 -15.57 6.14 -12.29
C VAL A 808 -16.79 5.67 -13.08
N ASP A 809 -16.61 4.78 -14.05
CA ASP A 809 -17.67 4.31 -14.92
C ASP A 809 -18.74 3.47 -14.16
N ASP A 810 -18.30 2.62 -13.25
CA ASP A 810 -19.15 1.61 -12.62
C ASP A 810 -19.65 1.97 -11.21
N ILE A 811 -18.90 2.81 -10.47
CA ILE A 811 -19.15 3.06 -9.04
C ILE A 811 -19.36 4.55 -8.75
N TRP A 812 -18.37 5.39 -9.08
CA TRP A 812 -18.36 6.77 -8.63
C TRP A 812 -19.11 7.76 -9.53
N HIS A 813 -19.15 7.49 -10.82
CA HIS A 813 -19.80 8.36 -11.82
C HIS A 813 -19.35 9.82 -11.73
N LEU A 814 -18.03 10.03 -11.73
CA LEU A 814 -17.42 11.35 -11.68
C LEU A 814 -17.39 12.01 -13.06
N ASP A 815 -17.41 13.34 -13.08
CA ASP A 815 -17.28 14.13 -14.28
C ASP A 815 -15.84 14.59 -14.49
N LYS A 816 -15.33 14.57 -15.72
CA LYS A 816 -14.03 15.14 -16.03
C LYS A 816 -14.05 16.65 -15.95
N VAL A 817 -12.97 17.20 -15.40
CA VAL A 817 -12.75 18.65 -15.33
C VAL A 817 -11.48 18.98 -16.11
N THR A 818 -11.52 20.07 -16.86
CA THR A 818 -10.37 20.64 -17.53
C THR A 818 -10.03 21.99 -16.90
N VAL A 819 -8.78 22.19 -16.54
CA VAL A 819 -8.29 23.46 -15.99
C VAL A 819 -7.65 24.25 -17.13
N GLU A 820 -8.20 25.42 -17.41
CA GLU A 820 -7.64 26.39 -18.34
C GLU A 820 -6.71 27.34 -17.57
N VAL A 821 -5.44 27.43 -17.97
CA VAL A 821 -4.41 28.28 -17.34
C VAL A 821 -3.93 29.34 -18.32
#